data_4ec536616b26df559e308c84e14f6ee8
#
_entry.id   4ec536616b26df559e308c84e14f6ee8
#
_cell.length_a   1.000
_cell.length_b   1.000
_cell.length_c   1.000
_cell.angle_alpha   90.00
_cell.angle_beta   90.00
_cell.angle_gamma   90.00
#
_symmetry.space_group_name_H-M   'P 1'
#
loop_
_entity.id
_entity.type
_entity.pdbx_description
1 polymer ?
#
loop_
_entity_poly.entity_id
_entity_poly.type
_entity_poly.pdbx_seq_one_letter_code
_entity_poly.pdbx_strand_id
1 'polypeptide(L)'
;MSYYYTRMSTGNFKRRGPYNKNDKQHAESKVAPPILLNRLVERYYASNPHVKDVTTNHELEVKFGTKGVKPLTKIDYDSVIRKLKSLGFSCVNEQGGYLLRMYYEHLDKSGQFKESNIRTEISGFRAIQEYCKSNDILKLIGMEEHMRSVKFVKKSRVYDNDEMVHDVNFNDFNFRVSYQKEEEISMSNIIIRNVTQNWTQTKKSFRYINRVTFTHDDFPINVDISIVKSSHREGWDLKKTYTTDEAGVFSNTEVYEIELELDNSKIGPGTRFSNPESILVALRKAIKYILMGLQSTNYPVSIVEQKTALQSYMKLLHGESYDVEKRIYPKNFIGPSSYTLQIENIIPLDDNMNVPNIRRNYVVTDKADGERHLMYISNTGKIYLINTNMNVIFTGVITDEKSLFNSLFDGELILHNKSGQFINLFAVFDVYYIAKDDVRALGFMVENDDQKTRYRYQIIKTALNILKPKSVIKDEGVPMRIEAKKFYPEVIASAGNGSDVSIFAGCKHILTKVENGLFEYNTDGLIFTPAFMGVGGDAIGKTGKLTKTTWEYSFKWKPPQYNTIDFLVVTTKKNGEDIITPVFQEGVTSSDFNEYKTIELRCGFNQRAHGYINPCQDVYDDKLPDFGDKEDDEQYKPVLFRPSNPYDPEAGICNIMLKKDDTGVMQMFSEDGEVFEDNTIVEFKYDMTRDHKWRWIPIHVRNDKTTELRQGVSLNFGNAYHVAESNWKSIHNPVTQEMISTGVNIPDVEGDADVYYNRLVSSNKTMGLRNFHNFIKYNLIKAVSKKGETLIDYACGKAGDFPKWIDAQLSFVFGIDKSKDNLENRIDGACARFLNYRKSRKHIPYALFVNGDSSLNIRNGSAMLNEKAVQITKAVFGEGTKDVASLGAGVARQFGKAVDGFNV
;
A
#
# COMPACT_ATOMS: atom_id res chain seq x y z
N MET A 1 -21.16 -22.86 -2.29
CA MET A 1 -20.96 -22.78 -3.75
C MET A 1 -19.53 -22.42 -4.02
N SER A 2 -18.80 -23.40 -4.57
CA SER A 2 -17.38 -23.34 -4.87
C SER A 2 -17.13 -22.31 -5.99
N TYR A 3 -16.36 -21.29 -5.72
CA TYR A 3 -15.95 -20.31 -6.73
C TYR A 3 -14.49 -20.52 -7.10
N TYR A 4 -14.32 -20.75 -8.36
CA TYR A 4 -13.07 -20.79 -9.11
C TYR A 4 -12.22 -19.55 -8.84
N TYR A 5 -11.27 -19.65 -7.93
CA TYR A 5 -10.04 -18.91 -8.05
C TYR A 5 -9.17 -19.66 -9.05
N THR A 6 -9.17 -19.18 -10.29
CA THR A 6 -8.19 -19.60 -11.27
C THR A 6 -6.82 -19.34 -10.67
N ARG A 7 -6.11 -20.40 -10.31
CA ARG A 7 -4.70 -20.38 -9.98
C ARG A 7 -3.99 -19.56 -11.07
N MET A 8 -3.60 -18.33 -10.77
CA MET A 8 -2.40 -17.81 -11.41
C MET A 8 -1.27 -18.67 -10.88
N SER A 9 -0.96 -19.71 -11.63
CA SER A 9 0.20 -20.53 -11.43
C SER A 9 1.38 -19.58 -11.30
N THR A 10 2.07 -19.66 -10.18
CA THR A 10 3.45 -19.26 -10.07
C THR A 10 4.17 -20.00 -11.19
N GLY A 11 4.27 -19.36 -12.35
CA GLY A 11 5.02 -19.89 -13.48
C GLY A 11 6.45 -20.08 -13.00
N ASN A 12 6.81 -21.33 -12.75
CA ASN A 12 8.18 -21.76 -12.72
C ASN A 12 8.83 -21.17 -13.97
N PHE A 13 9.67 -20.17 -13.80
CA PHE A 13 10.60 -19.74 -14.83
C PHE A 13 11.47 -20.96 -15.15
N LYS A 14 11.02 -21.77 -16.10
CA LYS A 14 11.87 -22.77 -16.73
C LYS A 14 13.08 -22.00 -17.25
N ARG A 15 14.25 -22.35 -16.72
CA ARG A 15 15.54 -21.97 -17.28
C ARG A 15 15.42 -22.17 -18.78
N ARG A 16 15.64 -21.11 -19.56
CA ARG A 16 15.79 -21.17 -21.01
C ARG A 16 16.81 -22.26 -21.31
N GLY A 17 16.43 -23.22 -22.13
CA GLY A 17 17.34 -24.16 -22.71
C GLY A 17 18.47 -23.45 -23.50
N PRO A 18 19.54 -24.14 -23.85
CA PRO A 18 20.70 -23.53 -24.48
C PRO A 18 20.29 -22.77 -25.73
N TYR A 19 20.63 -21.48 -25.76
CA TYR A 19 20.50 -20.61 -26.93
C TYR A 19 21.05 -21.32 -28.17
N ASN A 20 20.23 -21.39 -29.19
CA ASN A 20 20.64 -21.85 -30.54
C ASN A 20 21.72 -20.88 -31.07
N LYS A 21 22.93 -21.37 -31.25
CA LYS A 21 24.12 -20.62 -31.68
C LYS A 21 24.10 -20.13 -33.15
N ASN A 22 22.94 -19.96 -33.76
CA ASN A 22 22.84 -19.58 -35.19
C ASN A 22 22.31 -18.17 -35.44
N ASP A 23 22.11 -17.34 -34.40
CA ASP A 23 21.98 -15.92 -34.69
C ASP A 23 23.38 -15.31 -34.81
N LYS A 24 23.80 -15.10 -36.06
CA LYS A 24 24.85 -14.14 -36.41
C LYS A 24 24.38 -12.75 -35.96
N GLN A 25 24.58 -12.44 -34.69
CA GLN A 25 24.43 -11.07 -34.20
C GLN A 25 25.47 -10.22 -34.91
N HIS A 26 24.96 -9.30 -35.71
CA HIS A 26 25.72 -8.28 -36.41
C HIS A 26 26.68 -7.53 -35.48
N ALA A 27 27.83 -7.14 -36.02
CA ALA A 27 28.94 -6.49 -35.35
C ALA A 27 28.62 -5.10 -34.71
N GLU A 28 27.37 -4.64 -34.80
CA GLU A 28 26.89 -3.38 -34.15
C GLU A 28 26.69 -3.49 -32.63
N SER A 29 26.80 -4.68 -32.03
CA SER A 29 26.58 -4.89 -30.57
C SER A 29 27.64 -4.25 -29.65
N LYS A 30 28.61 -3.54 -30.18
CA LYS A 30 29.68 -2.87 -29.38
C LYS A 30 29.58 -1.34 -29.29
N VAL A 31 28.63 -0.70 -29.99
CA VAL A 31 28.54 0.77 -29.99
C VAL A 31 27.63 1.23 -28.85
N ALA A 32 28.11 2.17 -28.05
CA ALA A 32 27.34 2.70 -26.90
C ALA A 32 26.05 3.41 -27.35
N PRO A 33 24.91 3.23 -26.64
CA PRO A 33 23.63 3.83 -27.01
C PRO A 33 23.65 5.35 -27.28
N PRO A 34 24.45 6.19 -26.56
CA PRO A 34 24.55 7.61 -26.89
C PRO A 34 25.11 7.90 -28.29
N ILE A 35 26.01 7.06 -28.77
CA ILE A 35 26.59 7.21 -30.14
C ILE A 35 25.55 6.79 -31.19
N LEU A 36 24.81 5.69 -30.91
CA LEU A 36 23.70 5.25 -31.76
C LEU A 36 22.60 6.30 -31.86
N LEU A 37 22.28 6.99 -30.75
CA LEU A 37 21.31 8.06 -30.73
C LEU A 37 21.75 9.24 -31.64
N ASN A 38 23.04 9.63 -31.62
CA ASN A 38 23.54 10.68 -32.49
C ASN A 38 23.32 10.31 -33.97
N ARG A 39 23.73 9.10 -34.36
CA ARG A 39 23.52 8.57 -35.73
C ARG A 39 22.05 8.52 -36.13
N LEU A 40 21.18 8.14 -35.16
CA LEU A 40 19.74 8.06 -35.42
C LEU A 40 19.14 9.45 -35.70
N VAL A 41 19.53 10.46 -34.93
CA VAL A 41 19.08 11.86 -35.14
C VAL A 41 19.64 12.45 -36.43
N GLU A 42 20.90 12.15 -36.79
CA GLU A 42 21.51 12.54 -38.08
C GLU A 42 20.73 11.94 -39.27
N ARG A 43 20.42 10.63 -39.21
CA ARG A 43 19.61 9.94 -40.22
C ARG A 43 18.20 10.50 -40.31
N TYR A 44 17.56 10.74 -39.20
CA TYR A 44 16.23 11.37 -39.14
C TYR A 44 16.24 12.73 -39.82
N TYR A 45 17.20 13.59 -39.49
CA TYR A 45 17.31 14.94 -40.08
C TYR A 45 17.58 14.86 -41.59
N ALA A 46 18.46 13.99 -42.06
CA ALA A 46 18.81 13.83 -43.48
C ALA A 46 17.65 13.26 -44.30
N SER A 47 16.84 12.36 -43.73
CA SER A 47 15.73 11.69 -44.42
C SER A 47 14.41 12.42 -44.36
N ASN A 48 14.25 13.38 -43.42
CA ASN A 48 13.02 14.14 -43.24
C ASN A 48 12.90 15.19 -44.37
N PRO A 49 11.83 15.19 -45.16
CA PRO A 49 11.67 16.15 -46.25
C PRO A 49 11.50 17.59 -45.78
N HIS A 50 11.27 17.85 -44.51
CA HIS A 50 11.07 19.22 -43.95
C HIS A 50 9.96 20.03 -44.63
N VAL A 51 8.94 19.37 -45.19
CA VAL A 51 7.82 19.98 -45.93
C VAL A 51 6.52 19.74 -45.15
N LYS A 52 5.66 20.77 -45.07
CA LYS A 52 4.43 20.76 -44.25
C LYS A 52 3.28 19.89 -44.79
N ASP A 53 3.26 19.56 -46.07
CA ASP A 53 2.15 18.87 -46.74
C ASP A 53 2.54 17.51 -47.30
N VAL A 54 3.01 16.63 -46.48
CA VAL A 54 3.37 15.28 -46.89
C VAL A 54 2.40 14.26 -46.28
N THR A 55 1.86 13.36 -47.09
CA THR A 55 1.01 12.25 -46.63
C THR A 55 1.78 11.27 -45.74
N THR A 56 3.10 11.32 -45.79
CA THR A 56 3.99 10.50 -44.95
C THR A 56 4.68 11.36 -43.90
N ASN A 57 4.42 11.08 -42.64
CA ASN A 57 5.07 11.71 -41.49
C ASN A 57 6.30 10.90 -41.06
N HIS A 58 7.44 11.55 -40.88
CA HIS A 58 8.64 10.99 -40.27
C HIS A 58 8.61 11.21 -38.77
N GLU A 59 8.49 10.13 -38.01
CA GLU A 59 8.30 10.14 -36.58
C GLU A 59 9.55 9.66 -35.86
N LEU A 60 10.23 10.54 -35.11
CA LEU A 60 11.25 10.16 -34.16
C LEU A 60 10.67 10.28 -32.76
N GLU A 61 10.52 9.13 -32.11
CA GLU A 61 9.79 8.96 -30.87
C GLU A 61 10.69 8.42 -29.77
N VAL A 62 10.57 8.95 -28.54
CA VAL A 62 11.15 8.37 -27.34
C VAL A 62 10.04 7.83 -26.46
N LYS A 63 10.05 6.53 -26.17
CA LYS A 63 9.06 5.85 -25.35
C LYS A 63 9.66 5.39 -24.05
N PHE A 64 9.02 5.79 -22.92
CA PHE A 64 9.43 5.39 -21.57
C PHE A 64 8.64 4.18 -21.08
N GLY A 65 9.19 3.43 -20.09
CA GLY A 65 8.57 2.22 -19.59
C GLY A 65 8.68 1.04 -20.54
N THR A 66 9.88 0.75 -21.06
CA THR A 66 10.11 -0.30 -22.05
C THR A 66 9.81 -1.69 -21.49
N LYS A 67 9.36 -2.58 -22.38
CA LYS A 67 8.99 -3.96 -22.07
C LYS A 67 10.16 -4.72 -21.41
N GLY A 68 9.91 -5.30 -20.24
CA GLY A 68 10.87 -6.13 -19.52
C GLY A 68 11.76 -5.40 -18.52
N VAL A 69 11.63 -4.07 -18.37
CA VAL A 69 12.33 -3.29 -17.34
C VAL A 69 11.38 -2.95 -16.20
N LYS A 70 10.66 -1.86 -16.30
CA LYS A 70 9.65 -1.43 -15.31
C LYS A 70 8.49 -0.75 -16.02
N PRO A 71 7.23 -1.20 -15.84
CA PRO A 71 6.08 -0.49 -16.37
C PRO A 71 5.90 0.84 -15.64
N LEU A 72 5.30 1.82 -16.31
CA LEU A 72 4.92 3.09 -15.72
C LEU A 72 3.68 2.91 -14.84
N THR A 73 3.62 3.67 -13.75
CA THR A 73 2.54 3.67 -12.78
C THR A 73 1.74 4.96 -12.84
N LYS A 74 0.58 5.02 -12.16
CA LYS A 74 -0.17 6.27 -11.98
C LYS A 74 0.68 7.36 -11.31
N ILE A 75 1.49 6.97 -10.34
CA ILE A 75 2.40 7.90 -9.65
C ILE A 75 3.44 8.49 -10.60
N ASP A 76 4.05 7.65 -11.45
CA ASP A 76 4.99 8.09 -12.48
C ASP A 76 4.33 9.09 -13.44
N TYR A 77 3.10 8.76 -13.91
CA TYR A 77 2.28 9.62 -14.76
C TYR A 77 2.03 11.00 -14.13
N ASP A 78 1.53 11.05 -12.91
CA ASP A 78 1.23 12.30 -12.20
C ASP A 78 2.50 13.10 -11.89
N SER A 79 3.59 12.43 -11.52
CA SER A 79 4.86 13.08 -11.21
C SER A 79 5.50 13.73 -12.43
N VAL A 80 5.39 13.09 -13.60
CA VAL A 80 5.87 13.68 -14.86
C VAL A 80 5.04 14.90 -15.26
N ILE A 81 3.71 14.83 -15.15
CA ILE A 81 2.82 15.97 -15.43
C ILE A 81 3.18 17.17 -14.54
N ARG A 82 3.30 16.95 -13.23
CA ARG A 82 3.68 18.00 -12.28
C ARG A 82 5.04 18.60 -12.63
N LYS A 83 6.00 17.74 -13.00
CA LYS A 83 7.34 18.18 -13.38
C LYS A 83 7.33 19.03 -14.66
N LEU A 84 6.62 18.60 -15.70
CA LEU A 84 6.49 19.36 -16.94
C LEU A 84 5.85 20.73 -16.71
N LYS A 85 4.74 20.79 -15.97
CA LYS A 85 4.10 22.06 -15.60
C LYS A 85 5.07 22.99 -14.84
N SER A 86 5.86 22.45 -13.90
CA SER A 86 6.85 23.23 -13.14
C SER A 86 8.02 23.77 -14.00
N LEU A 87 8.22 23.16 -15.17
CA LEU A 87 9.26 23.57 -16.13
C LEU A 87 8.73 24.49 -17.26
N GLY A 88 7.45 24.89 -17.19
CA GLY A 88 6.85 25.80 -18.15
C GLY A 88 6.23 25.14 -19.38
N PHE A 89 6.10 23.82 -19.40
CA PHE A 89 5.34 23.15 -20.46
C PHE A 89 3.84 23.44 -20.30
N SER A 90 3.18 23.80 -21.40
CA SER A 90 1.75 24.05 -21.48
C SER A 90 1.02 22.83 -22.06
N CYS A 91 -0.15 22.54 -21.53
CA CYS A 91 -1.03 21.49 -22.03
C CYS A 91 -1.83 22.03 -23.23
N VAL A 92 -1.80 21.32 -24.34
CA VAL A 92 -2.51 21.71 -25.58
C VAL A 92 -4.01 21.36 -25.48
N ASN A 93 -4.34 20.27 -24.77
CA ASN A 93 -5.70 19.74 -24.67
C ASN A 93 -5.98 19.28 -23.22
N GLU A 94 -6.39 20.22 -22.35
CA GLU A 94 -6.61 19.94 -20.92
C GLU A 94 -7.68 18.87 -20.65
N GLN A 95 -8.67 18.72 -21.53
CA GLN A 95 -9.71 17.68 -21.43
C GLN A 95 -9.27 16.32 -21.98
N GLY A 96 -8.04 16.20 -22.49
CA GLY A 96 -7.54 15.00 -23.14
C GLY A 96 -8.06 14.79 -24.57
N GLY A 97 -7.30 14.04 -25.35
CA GLY A 97 -7.68 13.55 -26.68
C GLY A 97 -8.09 12.07 -26.60
N TYR A 98 -9.36 11.78 -26.79
CA TYR A 98 -9.85 10.40 -26.81
C TYR A 98 -9.62 9.77 -28.18
N LEU A 99 -9.00 8.58 -28.18
CA LEU A 99 -8.66 7.85 -29.39
C LEU A 99 -8.93 6.35 -29.19
N LEU A 100 -9.62 5.73 -30.14
CA LEU A 100 -9.76 4.27 -30.21
C LEU A 100 -8.94 3.76 -31.37
N ARG A 101 -7.88 3.00 -31.08
CA ARG A 101 -7.02 2.32 -32.07
C ARG A 101 -7.44 0.87 -32.20
N MET A 102 -7.56 0.41 -33.45
CA MET A 102 -7.96 -0.95 -33.78
C MET A 102 -6.94 -1.58 -34.74
N TYR A 103 -6.48 -2.78 -34.39
CA TYR A 103 -5.60 -3.59 -35.23
C TYR A 103 -6.35 -4.85 -35.61
N TYR A 104 -6.46 -5.12 -36.92
CA TYR A 104 -7.25 -6.24 -37.44
C TYR A 104 -6.37 -7.39 -37.91
N GLU A 105 -6.93 -8.59 -37.91
CA GLU A 105 -6.29 -9.78 -38.43
C GLU A 105 -6.43 -9.86 -39.94
N HIS A 106 -5.39 -10.36 -40.59
CA HIS A 106 -5.40 -10.76 -42.01
C HIS A 106 -4.63 -12.06 -42.18
N LEU A 107 -5.00 -12.81 -43.24
CA LEU A 107 -4.24 -13.99 -43.63
C LEU A 107 -2.98 -13.55 -44.41
N ASP A 108 -1.82 -14.01 -43.96
CA ASP A 108 -0.60 -13.86 -44.75
C ASP A 108 -0.53 -14.85 -45.91
N LYS A 109 0.51 -14.72 -46.75
CA LYS A 109 0.75 -15.62 -47.90
C LYS A 109 0.91 -17.11 -47.52
N SER A 110 1.18 -17.41 -46.27
CA SER A 110 1.30 -18.78 -45.73
C SER A 110 -0.02 -19.29 -45.12
N GLY A 111 -1.11 -18.52 -45.18
CA GLY A 111 -2.40 -18.89 -44.60
C GLY A 111 -2.46 -18.74 -43.07
N GLN A 112 -1.51 -18.04 -42.46
CA GLN A 112 -1.51 -17.75 -41.03
C GLN A 112 -2.13 -16.39 -40.75
N PHE A 113 -2.92 -16.31 -39.68
CA PHE A 113 -3.45 -15.03 -39.18
C PHE A 113 -2.33 -14.19 -38.60
N LYS A 114 -2.19 -12.95 -39.08
CA LYS A 114 -1.27 -11.94 -38.57
C LYS A 114 -2.00 -10.63 -38.32
N GLU A 115 -1.47 -9.85 -37.41
CA GLU A 115 -1.94 -8.49 -37.15
C GLU A 115 -1.51 -7.58 -38.31
N SER A 116 -2.41 -6.75 -38.77
CA SER A 116 -2.14 -5.76 -39.82
C SER A 116 -1.19 -4.68 -39.34
N ASN A 117 -0.32 -4.20 -40.24
CA ASN A 117 0.51 -3.02 -40.03
C ASN A 117 -0.25 -1.70 -40.29
N ILE A 118 -1.51 -1.80 -40.77
CA ILE A 118 -2.43 -0.68 -40.87
C ILE A 118 -3.39 -0.76 -39.71
N ARG A 119 -3.48 0.32 -38.95
CA ARG A 119 -4.43 0.48 -37.86
C ARG A 119 -5.53 1.45 -38.25
N THR A 120 -6.70 1.25 -37.69
CA THR A 120 -7.81 2.21 -37.75
C THR A 120 -7.82 3.04 -36.49
N GLU A 121 -7.96 4.33 -36.62
CA GLU A 121 -8.06 5.29 -35.51
C GLU A 121 -9.39 6.02 -35.58
N ILE A 122 -10.13 6.05 -34.46
CA ILE A 122 -11.32 6.87 -34.28
C ILE A 122 -11.01 7.93 -33.23
N SER A 123 -11.08 9.20 -33.61
CA SER A 123 -10.77 10.33 -32.75
C SER A 123 -12.05 10.96 -32.20
N GLY A 124 -12.03 11.31 -30.91
CA GLY A 124 -13.12 12.00 -30.23
C GLY A 124 -14.12 11.09 -29.54
N PHE A 125 -14.50 11.48 -28.34
CA PHE A 125 -15.32 10.68 -27.43
C PHE A 125 -16.67 10.29 -28.05
N ARG A 126 -17.38 11.23 -28.69
CA ARG A 126 -18.69 11.00 -29.33
C ARG A 126 -18.61 10.00 -30.47
N ALA A 127 -17.57 10.13 -31.34
CA ALA A 127 -17.37 9.20 -32.44
C ALA A 127 -17.09 7.78 -31.95
N ILE A 128 -16.31 7.65 -30.86
CA ILE A 128 -16.03 6.37 -30.20
C ILE A 128 -17.30 5.76 -29.61
N GLN A 129 -18.11 6.55 -28.90
CA GLN A 129 -19.41 6.08 -28.38
C GLN A 129 -20.34 5.59 -29.50
N GLU A 130 -20.41 6.32 -30.62
CA GLU A 130 -21.27 5.94 -31.75
C GLU A 130 -20.77 4.65 -32.41
N TYR A 131 -19.43 4.49 -32.56
CA TYR A 131 -18.85 3.24 -33.02
C TYR A 131 -19.22 2.07 -32.12
N CYS A 132 -19.14 2.20 -30.83
CA CYS A 132 -19.42 1.13 -29.86
C CYS A 132 -20.86 0.62 -29.91
N LYS A 133 -21.83 1.43 -30.33
CA LYS A 133 -23.22 1.00 -30.47
C LYS A 133 -23.39 -0.09 -31.52
N SER A 134 -22.62 -0.07 -32.61
CA SER A 134 -22.77 -1.01 -33.74
C SER A 134 -21.53 -1.85 -33.99
N ASN A 135 -20.36 -1.44 -33.53
CA ASN A 135 -19.05 -1.98 -33.87
C ASN A 135 -18.81 -2.07 -35.39
N ASP A 136 -19.43 -1.19 -36.18
CA ASP A 136 -19.37 -1.14 -37.65
C ASP A 136 -18.79 0.20 -38.10
N ILE A 137 -17.60 0.14 -38.72
CA ILE A 137 -16.87 1.33 -39.15
C ILE A 137 -17.54 2.01 -40.35
N LEU A 138 -18.24 1.25 -41.24
CA LEU A 138 -18.89 1.81 -42.40
C LEU A 138 -20.11 2.66 -41.97
N LYS A 139 -20.83 2.23 -40.93
CA LYS A 139 -21.93 3.06 -40.38
C LYS A 139 -21.40 4.38 -39.84
N LEU A 140 -20.28 4.34 -39.11
CA LEU A 140 -19.69 5.56 -38.56
C LEU A 140 -19.22 6.52 -39.67
N ILE A 141 -18.53 6.00 -40.69
CA ILE A 141 -18.05 6.80 -41.83
C ILE A 141 -19.22 7.37 -42.67
N GLY A 142 -20.35 6.65 -42.74
CA GLY A 142 -21.57 7.10 -43.39
C GLY A 142 -22.25 8.29 -42.72
N MET A 143 -21.86 8.63 -41.50
CA MET A 143 -22.33 9.80 -40.76
C MET A 143 -21.46 11.01 -41.08
N GLU A 144 -22.01 12.04 -41.73
CA GLU A 144 -21.24 13.23 -42.14
C GLU A 144 -20.47 13.88 -41.01
N GLU A 145 -21.05 13.89 -39.81
CA GLU A 145 -20.48 14.41 -38.55
C GLU A 145 -19.19 13.69 -38.15
N HIS A 146 -19.11 12.37 -38.37
CA HIS A 146 -18.01 11.53 -37.89
C HIS A 146 -17.03 11.06 -38.95
N MET A 147 -17.30 11.37 -40.24
CA MET A 147 -16.45 10.95 -41.36
C MET A 147 -14.97 11.35 -41.17
N ARG A 148 -14.73 12.56 -40.68
CA ARG A 148 -13.37 13.09 -40.45
C ARG A 148 -12.70 12.54 -39.18
N SER A 149 -13.46 11.86 -38.30
CA SER A 149 -12.94 11.27 -37.07
C SER A 149 -12.25 9.94 -37.30
N VAL A 150 -12.38 9.33 -38.47
CA VAL A 150 -11.82 8.02 -38.80
C VAL A 150 -10.63 8.17 -39.71
N LYS A 151 -9.50 7.55 -39.33
CA LYS A 151 -8.27 7.49 -40.12
C LYS A 151 -7.74 6.08 -40.21
N PHE A 152 -7.09 5.78 -41.33
CA PHE A 152 -6.32 4.53 -41.49
C PHE A 152 -4.84 4.88 -41.61
N VAL A 153 -4.06 4.39 -40.66
CA VAL A 153 -2.65 4.76 -40.53
C VAL A 153 -1.77 3.52 -40.64
N LYS A 154 -0.80 3.56 -41.54
CA LYS A 154 0.20 2.53 -41.71
C LYS A 154 1.50 2.99 -41.05
N LYS A 155 1.97 2.26 -40.05
CA LYS A 155 3.26 2.48 -39.45
C LYS A 155 4.30 1.53 -40.05
N SER A 156 5.38 2.07 -40.58
CA SER A 156 6.44 1.33 -41.29
C SER A 156 7.81 1.68 -40.74
N ARG A 157 8.73 0.69 -40.82
CA ARG A 157 10.12 0.92 -40.47
C ARG A 157 10.83 1.74 -41.55
N VAL A 158 11.83 2.51 -41.15
CA VAL A 158 12.70 3.25 -42.07
C VAL A 158 13.87 2.35 -42.49
N TYR A 159 14.25 2.45 -43.76
CA TYR A 159 15.43 1.81 -44.34
C TYR A 159 16.36 2.90 -44.86
N ASP A 160 17.66 2.73 -44.65
CA ASP A 160 18.72 3.59 -45.12
C ASP A 160 19.71 2.70 -45.90
N ASN A 161 19.87 2.92 -47.23
CA ASN A 161 20.67 2.07 -48.12
C ASN A 161 20.33 0.56 -47.98
N ASP A 162 19.04 0.21 -48.01
CA ASP A 162 18.48 -1.13 -47.80
C ASP A 162 18.72 -1.77 -46.42
N GLU A 163 19.37 -1.07 -45.52
CA GLU A 163 19.50 -1.50 -44.11
C GLU A 163 18.36 -0.92 -43.25
N MET A 164 17.77 -1.76 -42.43
CA MET A 164 16.72 -1.35 -41.50
C MET A 164 17.33 -0.49 -40.39
N VAL A 165 16.75 0.70 -40.13
CA VAL A 165 17.11 1.53 -39.01
C VAL A 165 16.54 0.92 -37.72
N HIS A 166 17.41 0.53 -36.81
CA HIS A 166 17.07 -0.13 -35.56
C HIS A 166 16.77 0.87 -34.45
N ASP A 167 15.89 0.47 -33.54
CA ASP A 167 15.61 1.22 -32.32
C ASP A 167 16.86 1.27 -31.41
N VAL A 168 17.05 2.39 -30.71
CA VAL A 168 18.11 2.55 -29.71
C VAL A 168 17.54 2.40 -28.31
N ASN A 169 17.94 1.35 -27.59
CA ASN A 169 17.46 1.05 -26.24
C ASN A 169 18.42 1.59 -25.18
N PHE A 170 17.88 2.37 -24.24
CA PHE A 170 18.54 2.86 -23.05
C PHE A 170 17.99 2.12 -21.82
N ASN A 171 18.33 0.84 -21.69
CA ASN A 171 17.81 -0.03 -20.64
C ASN A 171 18.13 0.48 -19.23
N ASP A 172 19.30 1.15 -19.07
CA ASP A 172 19.74 1.75 -17.82
C ASP A 172 18.87 2.93 -17.35
N PHE A 173 18.06 3.50 -18.24
CA PHE A 173 17.14 4.60 -17.96
C PHE A 173 15.68 4.27 -18.32
N ASN A 174 15.43 3.02 -18.73
CA ASN A 174 14.10 2.51 -19.05
C ASN A 174 13.37 3.31 -20.15
N PHE A 175 14.09 3.66 -21.23
CA PHE A 175 13.47 4.25 -22.41
C PHE A 175 14.09 3.71 -23.72
N ARG A 176 13.37 3.90 -24.82
CA ARG A 176 13.77 3.51 -26.18
C ARG A 176 13.53 4.67 -27.10
N VAL A 177 14.42 4.85 -28.08
CA VAL A 177 14.27 5.81 -29.19
C VAL A 177 14.05 5.06 -30.48
N SER A 178 12.98 5.35 -31.21
CA SER A 178 12.63 4.74 -32.49
C SER A 178 12.43 5.79 -33.58
N TYR A 179 12.78 5.42 -34.81
CA TYR A 179 12.54 6.20 -36.00
C TYR A 179 11.69 5.41 -36.98
N GLN A 180 10.49 5.92 -37.30
CA GLN A 180 9.49 5.25 -38.12
C GLN A 180 8.84 6.22 -39.09
N LYS A 181 8.08 5.68 -40.04
CA LYS A 181 7.24 6.45 -40.96
C LYS A 181 5.78 6.10 -40.69
N GLU A 182 4.95 7.12 -40.61
CA GLU A 182 3.49 6.98 -40.57
C GLU A 182 2.90 7.55 -41.85
N GLU A 183 2.04 6.76 -42.49
CA GLU A 183 1.36 7.13 -43.74
C GLU A 183 -0.15 7.00 -43.55
N GLU A 184 -0.89 8.09 -43.78
CA GLU A 184 -2.34 8.05 -43.80
C GLU A 184 -2.82 7.43 -45.12
N ILE A 185 -3.49 6.29 -45.02
CA ILE A 185 -3.97 5.54 -46.18
C ILE A 185 -5.38 5.99 -46.55
N SER A 186 -5.56 6.41 -47.80
CA SER A 186 -6.85 6.84 -48.33
C SER A 186 -7.90 5.72 -48.28
N MET A 187 -9.15 6.10 -48.02
CA MET A 187 -10.33 5.22 -48.12
C MET A 187 -10.50 4.60 -49.53
N SER A 188 -9.97 5.21 -50.56
CA SER A 188 -9.99 4.65 -51.92
C SER A 188 -9.03 3.47 -52.13
N ASN A 189 -8.10 3.24 -51.18
CA ASN A 189 -7.18 2.11 -51.25
C ASN A 189 -7.92 0.77 -51.16
N ILE A 190 -7.55 -0.17 -52.05
CA ILE A 190 -8.21 -1.49 -52.18
C ILE A 190 -8.15 -2.30 -50.89
N ILE A 191 -7.04 -2.19 -50.12
CA ILE A 191 -6.89 -2.88 -48.82
C ILE A 191 -7.92 -2.37 -47.87
N ILE A 192 -8.05 -1.04 -47.75
CA ILE A 192 -9.00 -0.39 -46.83
C ILE A 192 -10.44 -0.76 -47.19
N ARG A 193 -10.79 -0.72 -48.47
CA ARG A 193 -12.11 -1.14 -48.95
C ARG A 193 -12.44 -2.57 -48.54
N ASN A 194 -11.52 -3.49 -48.79
CA ASN A 194 -11.72 -4.91 -48.45
C ASN A 194 -11.90 -5.12 -46.97
N VAL A 195 -11.11 -4.44 -46.14
CA VAL A 195 -11.20 -4.54 -44.67
C VAL A 195 -12.50 -3.92 -44.14
N THR A 196 -12.89 -2.77 -44.65
CA THR A 196 -14.12 -2.07 -44.19
C THR A 196 -15.39 -2.81 -44.63
N GLN A 197 -15.39 -3.46 -45.79
CA GLN A 197 -16.51 -4.29 -46.25
C GLN A 197 -16.72 -5.55 -45.39
N ASN A 198 -15.66 -6.10 -44.82
CA ASN A 198 -15.71 -7.29 -43.98
C ASN A 198 -15.51 -6.95 -42.49
N TRP A 199 -15.71 -5.71 -42.10
CA TRP A 199 -15.35 -5.16 -40.78
C TRP A 199 -15.94 -5.93 -39.61
N THR A 200 -17.25 -6.21 -39.66
CA THR A 200 -17.95 -6.92 -38.57
C THR A 200 -17.57 -8.39 -38.44
N GLN A 201 -17.03 -8.98 -39.52
CA GLN A 201 -16.59 -10.37 -39.57
C GLN A 201 -15.09 -10.54 -39.33
N THR A 202 -14.35 -9.44 -39.18
CA THR A 202 -12.91 -9.44 -38.93
C THR A 202 -12.62 -9.23 -37.46
N LYS A 203 -11.81 -10.11 -36.86
CA LYS A 203 -11.36 -9.93 -35.45
C LYS A 203 -10.35 -8.81 -35.33
N LYS A 204 -10.45 -8.08 -34.26
CA LYS A 204 -9.65 -6.89 -33.95
C LYS A 204 -9.19 -6.87 -32.50
N SER A 205 -8.01 -6.34 -32.25
CA SER A 205 -7.62 -5.88 -30.93
C SER A 205 -7.88 -4.37 -30.80
N PHE A 206 -8.26 -3.93 -29.60
CA PHE A 206 -8.67 -2.57 -29.32
C PHE A 206 -7.75 -1.93 -28.29
N ARG A 207 -7.46 -0.64 -28.49
CA ARG A 207 -6.76 0.21 -27.52
C ARG A 207 -7.51 1.54 -27.41
N TYR A 208 -8.12 1.77 -26.28
CA TYR A 208 -8.75 3.04 -25.92
C TYR A 208 -7.74 3.90 -25.20
N ILE A 209 -7.48 5.10 -25.70
CA ILE A 209 -6.41 5.99 -25.27
C ILE A 209 -7.02 7.33 -24.89
N ASN A 210 -6.73 7.83 -23.68
CA ASN A 210 -6.91 9.21 -23.31
C ASN A 210 -5.54 9.86 -23.22
N ARG A 211 -5.26 10.82 -24.12
CA ARG A 211 -3.94 11.44 -24.30
C ARG A 211 -3.99 12.93 -24.00
N VAL A 212 -3.08 13.40 -23.18
CA VAL A 212 -2.76 14.81 -22.99
C VAL A 212 -1.40 15.11 -23.61
N THR A 213 -1.30 16.22 -24.37
CA THR A 213 -0.08 16.62 -25.05
C THR A 213 0.44 17.91 -24.43
N PHE A 214 1.72 17.89 -24.02
CA PHE A 214 2.42 19.06 -23.50
C PHE A 214 3.43 19.56 -24.52
N THR A 215 3.50 20.88 -24.68
CA THR A 215 4.45 21.57 -25.57
C THR A 215 5.20 22.67 -24.84
N HIS A 216 6.33 23.08 -25.39
CA HIS A 216 7.13 24.20 -24.89
C HIS A 216 7.76 24.92 -26.07
N ASP A 217 7.83 26.25 -26.02
CA ASP A 217 8.34 27.07 -27.13
C ASP A 217 9.83 26.84 -27.43
N ASP A 218 10.59 26.50 -26.40
CA ASP A 218 12.04 26.23 -26.50
C ASP A 218 12.39 24.86 -27.03
N PHE A 219 11.40 23.98 -27.27
CA PHE A 219 11.63 22.59 -27.68
C PHE A 219 10.86 22.25 -28.96
N PRO A 220 11.48 21.53 -29.91
CA PRO A 220 10.77 20.96 -31.06
C PRO A 220 10.16 19.60 -30.70
N ILE A 221 9.44 19.52 -29.58
CA ILE A 221 9.01 18.24 -29.01
C ILE A 221 7.59 18.40 -28.46
N ASN A 222 6.75 17.44 -28.80
CA ASN A 222 5.48 17.16 -28.17
C ASN A 222 5.70 16.07 -27.11
N VAL A 223 5.17 16.26 -25.92
CA VAL A 223 5.20 15.26 -24.84
C VAL A 223 3.81 14.68 -24.69
N ASP A 224 3.63 13.46 -25.16
CA ASP A 224 2.37 12.73 -25.12
C ASP A 224 2.31 11.85 -23.88
N ILE A 225 1.34 12.11 -23.03
CA ILE A 225 1.11 11.36 -21.80
C ILE A 225 -0.28 10.75 -21.88
N SER A 226 -0.35 9.41 -21.84
CA SER A 226 -1.57 8.67 -22.17
C SER A 226 -1.96 7.69 -21.07
N ILE A 227 -3.28 7.60 -20.84
CA ILE A 227 -3.93 6.51 -20.10
C ILE A 227 -4.53 5.57 -21.14
N VAL A 228 -4.16 4.30 -21.09
CA VAL A 228 -4.51 3.32 -22.12
C VAL A 228 -5.23 2.13 -21.50
N LYS A 229 -6.42 1.79 -22.03
CA LYS A 229 -7.12 0.53 -21.76
C LYS A 229 -7.10 -0.31 -23.04
N SER A 230 -6.79 -1.58 -22.94
CA SER A 230 -6.62 -2.47 -24.11
C SER A 230 -7.49 -3.71 -23.99
N SER A 231 -7.73 -4.41 -25.10
CA SER A 231 -8.33 -5.75 -25.09
C SER A 231 -7.66 -6.66 -24.06
N HIS A 232 -8.38 -7.63 -23.51
CA HIS A 232 -7.80 -8.66 -22.65
C HIS A 232 -6.58 -9.29 -23.29
N ARG A 233 -5.66 -9.79 -22.46
CA ARG A 233 -4.47 -10.48 -22.97
C ARG A 233 -4.66 -11.99 -22.92
N GLU A 234 -4.21 -12.66 -23.97
CA GLU A 234 -3.99 -14.10 -24.01
C GLU A 234 -2.48 -14.34 -24.11
N GLY A 235 -1.85 -14.65 -22.96
CA GLY A 235 -0.39 -14.71 -22.87
C GLY A 235 0.27 -13.34 -23.08
N TRP A 236 1.06 -13.21 -24.15
CA TRP A 236 1.76 -11.96 -24.46
C TRP A 236 1.00 -11.04 -25.43
N ASP A 237 0.00 -11.55 -26.13
CA ASP A 237 -0.72 -10.85 -27.17
C ASP A 237 -2.08 -10.34 -26.68
N LEU A 238 -2.59 -9.30 -27.34
CA LEU A 238 -3.95 -8.83 -27.09
C LEU A 238 -4.95 -9.79 -27.73
N LYS A 239 -5.96 -10.20 -27.00
CA LYS A 239 -7.05 -11.01 -27.49
C LYS A 239 -7.78 -10.26 -28.60
N LYS A 240 -8.02 -10.93 -29.72
CA LYS A 240 -8.74 -10.38 -30.86
C LYS A 240 -10.17 -10.85 -30.84
N THR A 241 -11.10 -9.91 -30.93
CA THR A 241 -12.55 -10.11 -30.84
C THR A 241 -13.26 -9.34 -31.93
N TYR A 242 -14.55 -9.56 -32.09
CA TYR A 242 -15.34 -8.84 -33.08
C TYR A 242 -15.81 -7.48 -32.58
N THR A 243 -16.10 -7.35 -31.28
CA THR A 243 -16.69 -6.16 -30.66
C THR A 243 -15.84 -5.62 -29.51
N THR A 244 -16.05 -4.36 -29.13
CA THR A 244 -15.43 -3.69 -27.98
C THR A 244 -15.86 -4.32 -26.66
N ASP A 245 -17.10 -4.84 -26.57
CA ASP A 245 -17.63 -5.47 -25.36
C ASP A 245 -17.00 -6.83 -25.13
N GLU A 246 -16.89 -7.69 -26.18
CA GLU A 246 -16.14 -8.95 -26.10
C GLU A 246 -14.66 -8.75 -25.75
N ALA A 247 -14.07 -7.62 -26.16
CA ALA A 247 -12.71 -7.25 -25.83
C ALA A 247 -12.55 -6.83 -24.36
N GLY A 248 -13.61 -6.41 -23.71
CA GLY A 248 -13.59 -5.83 -22.38
C GLY A 248 -12.71 -4.57 -22.27
N VAL A 249 -12.55 -3.83 -23.38
CA VAL A 249 -11.54 -2.77 -23.49
C VAL A 249 -11.73 -1.66 -22.45
N PHE A 250 -12.97 -1.32 -22.13
CA PHE A 250 -13.27 -0.23 -21.19
C PHE A 250 -13.22 -0.66 -19.73
N SER A 251 -13.36 -1.95 -19.44
CA SER A 251 -13.33 -2.53 -18.09
C SER A 251 -11.93 -3.02 -17.66
N ASN A 252 -10.97 -3.06 -18.58
CA ASN A 252 -9.61 -3.51 -18.29
C ASN A 252 -8.80 -2.48 -17.53
N THR A 253 -7.79 -2.97 -16.81
CA THR A 253 -6.85 -2.15 -16.03
C THR A 253 -6.11 -1.15 -16.92
N GLU A 254 -5.95 0.05 -16.43
CA GLU A 254 -5.22 1.13 -17.07
C GLU A 254 -3.72 0.85 -17.16
N VAL A 255 -3.11 1.27 -18.27
CA VAL A 255 -1.68 1.29 -18.50
C VAL A 255 -1.28 2.73 -18.84
N TYR A 256 -0.16 3.18 -18.33
CA TYR A 256 0.34 4.54 -18.51
C TYR A 256 1.47 4.54 -19.54
N GLU A 257 1.41 5.49 -20.48
CA GLU A 257 2.41 5.65 -21.54
C GLU A 257 2.90 7.10 -21.55
N ILE A 258 4.21 7.29 -21.70
CA ILE A 258 4.87 8.59 -21.83
C ILE A 258 5.76 8.51 -23.05
N GLU A 259 5.50 9.39 -24.01
CA GLU A 259 6.18 9.44 -25.29
C GLU A 259 6.65 10.89 -25.57
N LEU A 260 7.86 11.05 -26.13
CA LEU A 260 8.33 12.30 -26.68
C LEU A 260 8.37 12.14 -28.20
N GLU A 261 7.71 13.00 -28.93
CA GLU A 261 7.70 13.02 -30.39
C GLU A 261 8.28 14.33 -30.91
N LEU A 262 9.16 14.26 -31.91
CA LEU A 262 9.68 15.47 -32.55
C LEU A 262 8.60 16.13 -33.41
N ASP A 263 8.39 17.43 -33.19
CA ASP A 263 7.50 18.25 -34.00
C ASP A 263 8.20 18.71 -35.29
N ASN A 264 7.91 18.03 -36.39
CA ASN A 264 8.49 18.29 -37.70
C ASN A 264 8.27 19.74 -38.19
N SER A 265 7.25 20.45 -37.70
CA SER A 265 6.97 21.82 -38.07
C SER A 265 7.99 22.81 -37.49
N LYS A 266 8.71 22.42 -36.45
CA LYS A 266 9.74 23.25 -35.77
C LYS A 266 11.16 22.89 -36.18
N ILE A 267 11.34 21.90 -37.09
CA ILE A 267 12.66 21.36 -37.48
C ILE A 267 12.93 21.67 -38.95
N GLY A 268 14.19 21.98 -39.28
CA GLY A 268 14.64 22.15 -40.66
C GLY A 268 15.24 23.52 -40.95
N PRO A 269 15.66 23.77 -42.21
CA PRO A 269 16.27 25.01 -42.60
C PRO A 269 15.39 26.21 -42.27
N GLY A 270 16.00 27.26 -41.68
CA GLY A 270 15.30 28.49 -41.29
C GLY A 270 14.59 28.44 -39.93
N THR A 271 14.62 27.29 -39.23
CA THR A 271 14.12 27.15 -37.87
C THR A 271 15.27 27.24 -36.85
N ARG A 272 14.92 27.35 -35.56
CA ARG A 272 15.90 27.26 -34.46
C ARG A 272 16.61 25.87 -34.40
N PHE A 273 15.97 24.82 -34.93
CA PHE A 273 16.45 23.46 -34.98
C PHE A 273 16.83 23.02 -36.39
N SER A 274 17.82 23.73 -36.96
CA SER A 274 18.26 23.64 -38.35
C SER A 274 19.40 22.65 -38.60
N ASN A 275 19.81 21.92 -37.57
CA ASN A 275 20.86 20.88 -37.67
C ASN A 275 20.68 19.79 -36.62
N PRO A 276 21.24 18.57 -36.82
CA PRO A 276 21.12 17.43 -35.91
C PRO A 276 21.57 17.71 -34.47
N GLU A 277 22.61 18.51 -34.29
CA GLU A 277 23.18 18.81 -32.96
C GLU A 277 22.19 19.60 -32.11
N SER A 278 21.54 20.64 -32.66
CA SER A 278 20.52 21.39 -31.94
C SER A 278 19.33 20.57 -31.53
N ILE A 279 18.89 19.63 -32.39
CA ILE A 279 17.81 18.66 -32.08
C ILE A 279 18.24 17.72 -30.95
N LEU A 280 19.47 17.18 -31.03
CA LEU A 280 20.00 16.26 -30.04
C LEU A 280 20.12 16.88 -28.66
N VAL A 281 20.56 18.13 -28.57
CA VAL A 281 20.63 18.90 -27.31
C VAL A 281 19.24 19.06 -26.71
N ALA A 282 18.25 19.47 -27.52
CA ALA A 282 16.87 19.63 -27.08
C ALA A 282 16.26 18.29 -26.63
N LEU A 283 16.47 17.23 -27.41
CA LEU A 283 15.96 15.88 -27.10
C LEU A 283 16.54 15.34 -25.80
N ARG A 284 17.84 15.43 -25.59
CA ARG A 284 18.51 15.02 -24.35
C ARG A 284 17.98 15.78 -23.13
N LYS A 285 17.75 17.09 -23.29
CA LYS A 285 17.20 17.92 -22.22
C LYS A 285 15.76 17.54 -21.88
N ALA A 286 14.92 17.26 -22.88
CA ALA A 286 13.56 16.80 -22.68
C ALA A 286 13.53 15.39 -22.02
N ILE A 287 14.36 14.45 -22.48
CA ILE A 287 14.52 13.14 -21.83
C ILE A 287 14.90 13.30 -20.35
N LYS A 288 15.88 14.18 -20.05
CA LYS A 288 16.25 14.49 -18.65
C LYS A 288 15.05 14.96 -17.85
N TYR A 289 14.19 15.80 -18.38
CA TYR A 289 13.00 16.32 -17.70
C TYR A 289 11.98 15.24 -17.37
N ILE A 290 11.76 14.31 -18.29
CA ILE A 290 10.92 13.14 -18.02
C ILE A 290 11.53 12.28 -16.92
N LEU A 291 12.83 11.98 -17.00
CA LEU A 291 13.55 11.21 -15.98
C LEU A 291 13.52 11.88 -14.59
N MET A 292 13.57 13.21 -14.54
CA MET A 292 13.40 13.99 -13.31
C MET A 292 12.02 13.77 -12.69
N GLY A 293 10.97 13.73 -13.50
CA GLY A 293 9.61 13.38 -13.06
C GLY A 293 9.51 11.93 -12.57
N LEU A 294 10.00 10.98 -13.36
CA LEU A 294 9.95 9.55 -13.06
C LEU A 294 10.73 9.15 -11.81
N GLN A 295 11.83 9.83 -11.50
CA GLN A 295 12.67 9.55 -10.34
C GLN A 295 12.46 10.52 -9.19
N SER A 296 11.53 11.47 -9.31
CA SER A 296 11.23 12.49 -8.30
C SER A 296 12.47 13.24 -7.80
N THR A 297 13.42 13.54 -8.72
CA THR A 297 14.68 14.23 -8.41
C THR A 297 15.16 15.06 -9.59
N ASN A 298 15.85 16.15 -9.32
CA ASN A 298 16.52 16.94 -10.37
C ASN A 298 17.83 16.30 -10.87
N TYR A 299 18.26 15.20 -10.23
CA TYR A 299 19.53 14.50 -10.46
C TYR A 299 19.27 13.03 -10.81
N PRO A 300 18.59 12.73 -11.92
CA PRO A 300 18.27 11.37 -12.27
C PRO A 300 19.54 10.54 -12.52
N VAL A 301 19.54 9.32 -12.03
CA VAL A 301 20.65 8.36 -12.16
C VAL A 301 20.19 7.07 -12.84
N SER A 302 21.13 6.30 -13.34
CA SER A 302 20.83 5.02 -13.99
C SER A 302 20.22 3.99 -13.03
N ILE A 303 19.44 3.06 -13.56
CA ILE A 303 18.91 1.92 -12.80
C ILE A 303 20.05 1.08 -12.18
N VAL A 304 21.17 1.00 -12.87
CA VAL A 304 22.38 0.32 -12.36
C VAL A 304 22.91 1.01 -11.11
N GLU A 305 22.96 2.34 -11.10
CA GLU A 305 23.40 3.11 -9.92
C GLU A 305 22.41 2.95 -8.75
N GLN A 306 21.09 3.02 -9.02
CA GLN A 306 20.06 2.77 -8.02
C GLN A 306 20.19 1.37 -7.42
N LYS A 307 20.37 0.35 -8.27
CA LYS A 307 20.59 -1.04 -7.83
C LYS A 307 21.86 -1.17 -6.99
N THR A 308 22.95 -0.52 -7.38
CA THR A 308 24.22 -0.52 -6.63
C THR A 308 24.06 0.09 -5.25
N ALA A 309 23.33 1.21 -5.14
CA ALA A 309 23.04 1.83 -3.84
C ALA A 309 22.23 0.88 -2.93
N LEU A 310 21.19 0.21 -3.46
CA LEU A 310 20.43 -0.80 -2.70
C LEU A 310 21.27 -2.01 -2.30
N GLN A 311 22.13 -2.51 -3.17
CA GLN A 311 23.04 -3.61 -2.85
C GLN A 311 24.02 -3.22 -1.75
N SER A 312 24.53 -1.98 -1.78
CA SER A 312 25.40 -1.44 -0.74
C SER A 312 24.69 -1.29 0.60
N TYR A 313 23.43 -0.82 0.57
CA TYR A 313 22.54 -0.80 1.72
C TYR A 313 22.34 -2.21 2.31
N MET A 314 22.03 -3.22 1.49
CA MET A 314 21.85 -4.59 1.96
C MET A 314 23.13 -5.21 2.53
N LYS A 315 24.30 -4.88 1.96
CA LYS A 315 25.59 -5.27 2.52
C LYS A 315 25.88 -4.60 3.85
N LEU A 316 25.49 -3.33 4.02
CA LEU A 316 25.59 -2.64 5.30
C LEU A 316 24.81 -3.36 6.41
N LEU A 317 23.61 -3.88 6.08
CA LEU A 317 22.73 -4.56 7.03
C LEU A 317 23.15 -6.01 7.33
N HIS A 318 23.58 -6.76 6.32
CA HIS A 318 23.77 -8.21 6.40
C HIS A 318 25.23 -8.65 6.26
N GLY A 319 26.16 -7.70 6.12
CA GLY A 319 27.58 -7.96 5.91
C GLY A 319 27.97 -8.15 4.44
N GLU A 320 29.26 -8.18 4.18
CA GLU A 320 29.83 -8.26 2.81
C GLU A 320 29.49 -9.58 2.09
N SER A 321 29.12 -10.62 2.82
CA SER A 321 28.72 -11.92 2.26
C SER A 321 27.28 -11.95 1.73
N TYR A 322 26.54 -10.83 1.80
CA TYR A 322 25.18 -10.77 1.28
C TYR A 322 25.13 -11.07 -0.22
N ASP A 323 24.23 -11.98 -0.58
CA ASP A 323 24.00 -12.36 -1.98
C ASP A 323 23.29 -11.23 -2.72
N VAL A 324 24.01 -10.49 -3.55
CA VAL A 324 23.52 -9.30 -4.30
C VAL A 324 22.53 -9.65 -5.41
N GLU A 325 22.40 -10.93 -5.78
CA GLU A 325 21.41 -11.36 -6.77
C GLU A 325 20.01 -11.59 -6.17
N LYS A 326 19.91 -11.61 -4.84
CA LYS A 326 18.60 -11.67 -4.17
C LYS A 326 17.75 -10.47 -4.49
N ARG A 327 16.49 -10.73 -4.82
CA ARG A 327 15.50 -9.68 -5.04
C ARG A 327 15.22 -8.94 -3.73
N ILE A 328 15.24 -7.61 -3.79
CA ILE A 328 14.95 -6.71 -2.68
C ILE A 328 13.47 -6.34 -2.72
N TYR A 329 12.82 -6.35 -1.57
CA TYR A 329 11.38 -6.13 -1.40
C TYR A 329 11.12 -5.02 -0.39
N PRO A 330 9.92 -4.42 -0.34
CA PRO A 330 9.54 -3.43 0.67
C PRO A 330 9.77 -3.86 2.12
N LYS A 331 9.69 -5.17 2.41
CA LYS A 331 10.01 -5.73 3.73
C LYS A 331 11.47 -5.53 4.17
N ASN A 332 12.38 -5.22 3.25
CA ASN A 332 13.78 -4.96 3.56
C ASN A 332 14.05 -3.54 4.06
N PHE A 333 13.03 -2.69 4.13
CA PHE A 333 13.10 -1.40 4.80
C PHE A 333 13.16 -1.61 6.32
N ILE A 334 14.25 -1.22 6.99
CA ILE A 334 14.47 -1.54 8.41
C ILE A 334 13.85 -0.56 9.40
N GLY A 335 13.27 0.54 8.94
CA GLY A 335 12.61 1.52 9.80
C GLY A 335 11.30 0.95 10.39
N PRO A 336 11.20 0.75 11.71
CA PRO A 336 9.98 0.23 12.31
C PRO A 336 8.87 1.29 12.29
N SER A 337 7.63 0.84 12.10
CA SER A 337 6.44 1.71 12.18
C SER A 337 5.96 1.82 13.61
N SER A 338 5.41 2.99 14.00
CA SER A 338 4.84 3.23 15.33
C SER A 338 3.39 2.72 15.41
N TYR A 339 2.98 2.24 16.59
CA TYR A 339 1.60 1.95 16.94
C TYR A 339 0.78 3.23 17.14
N THR A 340 -0.53 3.15 16.93
CA THR A 340 -1.43 4.24 17.30
C THR A 340 -1.58 4.27 18.81
N LEU A 341 -1.35 5.44 19.42
CA LEU A 341 -1.45 5.66 20.86
C LEU A 341 -2.89 5.39 21.34
N GLN A 342 -3.03 4.64 22.39
CA GLN A 342 -4.30 4.25 23.01
C GLN A 342 -4.42 4.86 24.41
N ILE A 343 -5.63 4.86 24.98
CA ILE A 343 -5.89 5.37 26.34
C ILE A 343 -5.01 4.66 27.37
N GLU A 344 -4.85 3.35 27.28
CA GLU A 344 -4.01 2.56 28.20
C GLU A 344 -2.54 2.94 28.19
N ASN A 345 -2.06 3.62 27.14
CA ASN A 345 -0.66 4.08 27.05
C ASN A 345 -0.43 5.42 27.74
N ILE A 346 -1.50 6.10 28.23
CA ILE A 346 -1.44 7.44 28.85
C ILE A 346 -2.04 7.53 30.24
N ILE A 347 -2.70 6.47 30.72
CA ILE A 347 -3.27 6.44 32.11
C ILE A 347 -2.18 6.61 33.16
N PRO A 348 -2.54 6.98 34.41
CA PRO A 348 -1.58 7.02 35.52
C PRO A 348 -0.82 5.71 35.66
N LEU A 349 0.45 5.81 36.04
CA LEU A 349 1.32 4.62 36.19
C LEU A 349 0.83 3.78 37.37
N ASP A 350 0.64 2.48 37.08
CA ASP A 350 0.42 1.45 38.10
C ASP A 350 1.54 0.41 37.95
N ASP A 351 2.23 0.07 39.05
CA ASP A 351 3.33 -0.90 39.04
C ASP A 351 2.90 -2.32 38.63
N ASN A 352 1.59 -2.60 38.66
CA ASN A 352 1.02 -3.87 38.21
C ASN A 352 0.71 -3.92 36.71
N MET A 353 0.79 -2.80 35.97
CA MET A 353 0.52 -2.75 34.54
C MET A 353 1.78 -2.91 33.71
N ASN A 354 1.76 -3.88 32.80
CA ASN A 354 2.88 -4.16 31.89
C ASN A 354 2.69 -3.60 30.47
N VAL A 355 1.76 -2.66 30.30
CA VAL A 355 1.53 -1.98 29.01
C VAL A 355 2.54 -0.84 28.90
N PRO A 356 3.22 -0.69 27.74
CA PRO A 356 4.08 0.46 27.52
C PRO A 356 3.31 1.77 27.72
N ASN A 357 3.83 2.66 28.55
CA ASN A 357 3.17 3.90 28.93
C ASN A 357 4.11 5.09 28.71
N ILE A 358 3.61 6.13 28.01
CA ILE A 358 4.43 7.31 27.65
C ILE A 358 4.84 8.18 28.83
N ARG A 359 4.22 8.00 30.00
CA ARG A 359 4.57 8.76 31.21
C ARG A 359 5.96 8.42 31.77
N ARG A 360 6.62 7.39 31.21
CA ARG A 360 7.90 6.94 31.75
C ARG A 360 8.87 6.58 30.64
N ASN A 361 10.04 7.25 30.62
CA ASN A 361 11.14 6.96 29.69
C ASN A 361 10.79 7.16 28.21
N TYR A 362 10.06 8.21 27.88
CA TYR A 362 9.75 8.58 26.50
C TYR A 362 10.20 9.99 26.14
N VAL A 363 10.40 10.20 24.88
CA VAL A 363 10.59 11.52 24.26
C VAL A 363 9.53 11.73 23.21
N VAL A 364 9.12 12.99 23.00
CA VAL A 364 8.09 13.36 22.03
C VAL A 364 8.64 14.34 20.99
N THR A 365 8.20 14.17 19.75
CA THR A 365 8.46 15.11 18.64
C THR A 365 7.17 15.33 17.85
N ASP A 366 7.14 16.39 17.04
CA ASP A 366 6.07 16.60 16.07
C ASP A 366 6.04 15.47 15.04
N LYS A 367 4.86 15.12 14.56
CA LYS A 367 4.70 14.25 13.40
C LYS A 367 4.60 15.11 12.14
N ALA A 368 5.70 15.21 11.40
CA ALA A 368 5.71 15.91 10.14
C ALA A 368 4.85 15.19 9.09
N ASP A 369 4.15 15.97 8.28
CA ASP A 369 3.42 15.48 7.12
C ASP A 369 4.34 15.46 5.89
N GLY A 370 5.02 14.34 5.70
CA GLY A 370 6.02 14.14 4.66
C GLY A 370 6.10 12.67 4.24
N GLU A 371 7.17 12.34 3.54
CA GLU A 371 7.44 10.97 3.09
C GLU A 371 8.64 10.38 3.85
N ARG A 372 8.43 9.26 4.54
CA ARG A 372 9.50 8.59 5.27
C ARG A 372 10.53 7.97 4.33
N HIS A 373 11.80 8.31 4.55
CA HIS A 373 12.95 7.78 3.83
C HIS A 373 14.09 7.41 4.76
N LEU A 374 14.90 6.45 4.35
CA LEU A 374 16.23 6.25 4.90
C LEU A 374 17.24 7.04 4.07
N MET A 375 18.02 7.90 4.71
CA MET A 375 19.12 8.62 4.08
C MET A 375 20.39 7.77 4.19
N TYR A 376 20.89 7.30 3.05
CA TYR A 376 22.10 6.49 2.96
C TYR A 376 23.24 7.30 2.38
N ILE A 377 24.32 7.47 3.15
CA ILE A 377 25.58 8.05 2.70
C ILE A 377 26.47 6.91 2.20
N SER A 378 26.71 6.89 0.89
CA SER A 378 27.49 5.82 0.27
C SER A 378 28.98 5.87 0.61
N ASN A 379 29.72 4.84 0.22
CA ASN A 379 31.19 4.80 0.33
C ASN A 379 31.92 5.80 -0.58
N THR A 380 31.21 6.50 -1.47
CA THR A 380 31.72 7.56 -2.33
C THR A 380 31.28 8.96 -1.90
N GLY A 381 30.57 9.05 -0.76
CA GLY A 381 30.04 10.31 -0.25
C GLY A 381 28.77 10.81 -0.94
N LYS A 382 28.19 10.07 -1.91
CA LYS A 382 26.89 10.38 -2.50
C LYS A 382 25.78 10.07 -1.50
N ILE A 383 24.78 10.95 -1.41
CA ILE A 383 23.65 10.84 -0.49
C ILE A 383 22.41 10.41 -1.26
N TYR A 384 21.88 9.25 -0.90
CA TYR A 384 20.67 8.67 -1.47
C TYR A 384 19.54 8.63 -0.44
N LEU A 385 18.32 8.79 -0.89
CA LEU A 385 17.11 8.50 -0.12
C LEU A 385 16.51 7.18 -0.59
N ILE A 386 16.15 6.33 0.34
CA ILE A 386 15.51 5.03 0.10
C ILE A 386 14.13 5.07 0.76
N ASN A 387 13.07 4.98 -0.03
CA ASN A 387 11.71 5.02 0.49
C ASN A 387 11.23 3.65 1.01
N THR A 388 10.06 3.61 1.61
CA THR A 388 9.46 2.38 2.20
C THR A 388 9.19 1.28 1.17
N ASN A 389 9.20 1.58 -0.13
CA ASN A 389 9.06 0.64 -1.23
C ASN A 389 10.41 0.22 -1.84
N MET A 390 11.51 0.61 -1.20
CA MET A 390 12.88 0.36 -1.65
C MET A 390 13.25 1.03 -2.97
N ASN A 391 12.57 2.12 -3.35
CA ASN A 391 13.00 2.97 -4.44
C ASN A 391 14.11 3.90 -3.97
N VAL A 392 15.12 4.12 -4.82
CA VAL A 392 16.28 4.95 -4.54
C VAL A 392 16.18 6.26 -5.28
N ILE A 393 16.38 7.36 -4.56
CA ILE A 393 16.44 8.72 -5.11
C ILE A 393 17.85 9.25 -4.85
N PHE A 394 18.56 9.69 -5.89
CA PHE A 394 19.78 10.45 -5.69
C PHE A 394 19.42 11.92 -5.44
N THR A 395 19.87 12.45 -4.33
CA THR A 395 19.53 13.81 -3.87
C THR A 395 20.26 14.92 -4.60
N GLY A 396 21.35 14.59 -5.31
CA GLY A 396 22.30 15.58 -5.85
C GLY A 396 23.29 16.11 -4.80
N VAL A 397 23.18 15.64 -3.56
CA VAL A 397 24.07 16.01 -2.46
C VAL A 397 25.23 15.02 -2.33
N ILE A 398 26.40 15.54 -2.09
CA ILE A 398 27.61 14.79 -1.79
C ILE A 398 28.29 15.35 -0.54
N THR A 399 29.12 14.52 0.11
CA THR A 399 30.00 14.94 1.19
C THR A 399 31.40 14.35 1.01
N ASP A 400 32.43 15.10 1.40
CA ASP A 400 33.81 14.63 1.44
C ASP A 400 34.19 14.05 2.82
N GLU A 401 33.25 14.10 3.79
CA GLU A 401 33.50 13.65 5.15
C GLU A 401 33.48 12.12 5.23
N LYS A 402 34.69 11.52 5.15
CA LYS A 402 34.86 10.07 5.11
C LYS A 402 34.38 9.36 6.39
N SER A 403 34.36 10.07 7.52
CA SER A 403 33.88 9.53 8.80
C SER A 403 32.39 9.25 8.81
N LEU A 404 31.64 9.72 7.79
CA LEU A 404 30.21 9.49 7.61
C LEU A 404 29.91 8.52 6.46
N PHE A 405 30.91 7.99 5.77
CA PHE A 405 30.64 7.03 4.68
C PHE A 405 30.05 5.73 5.22
N ASN A 406 29.10 5.15 4.48
CA ASN A 406 28.32 3.98 4.92
C ASN A 406 27.53 4.22 6.21
N SER A 407 26.92 5.39 6.31
CA SER A 407 25.98 5.74 7.39
C SER A 407 24.54 5.71 6.92
N LEU A 408 23.63 5.42 7.85
CA LEU A 408 22.20 5.28 7.57
C LEU A 408 21.40 6.01 8.63
N PHE A 409 20.61 7.00 8.20
CA PHE A 409 19.72 7.80 9.02
C PHE A 409 18.27 7.56 8.62
N ASP A 410 17.35 7.70 9.55
CA ASP A 410 15.91 7.66 9.32
C ASP A 410 15.34 9.07 9.43
N GLY A 411 14.45 9.44 8.51
CA GLY A 411 13.93 10.80 8.48
C GLY A 411 12.70 10.94 7.59
N GLU A 412 12.18 12.13 7.59
CA GLU A 412 11.03 12.55 6.78
C GLU A 412 11.49 13.51 5.68
N LEU A 413 11.16 13.21 4.44
CA LEU A 413 11.35 14.11 3.30
C LEU A 413 10.14 15.02 3.18
N ILE A 414 10.36 16.32 3.33
CA ILE A 414 9.35 17.37 3.27
C ILE A 414 9.68 18.26 2.07
N LEU A 415 8.90 18.16 1.00
CA LEU A 415 9.18 18.87 -0.25
C LEU A 415 8.72 20.33 -0.20
N HIS A 416 7.60 20.62 0.45
CA HIS A 416 6.98 21.95 0.46
C HIS A 416 6.67 22.40 1.88
N ASN A 417 6.77 23.71 2.09
CA ASN A 417 6.29 24.33 3.33
C ASN A 417 4.76 24.52 3.31
N LYS A 418 4.19 25.08 4.38
CA LYS A 418 2.76 25.36 4.53
C LYS A 418 2.17 26.27 3.44
N SER A 419 2.97 27.12 2.82
CA SER A 419 2.58 28.02 1.72
C SER A 419 2.79 27.42 0.33
N GLY A 420 3.19 26.13 0.24
CA GLY A 420 3.42 25.44 -1.02
C GLY A 420 4.78 25.76 -1.65
N GLN A 421 5.68 26.48 -0.97
CA GLN A 421 7.02 26.75 -1.48
C GLN A 421 7.90 25.50 -1.34
N PHE A 422 8.72 25.23 -2.34
CA PHE A 422 9.65 24.11 -2.35
C PHE A 422 10.80 24.35 -1.37
N ILE A 423 10.95 23.54 -0.35
CA ILE A 423 11.99 23.62 0.69
C ILE A 423 12.97 22.45 0.66
N ASN A 424 12.57 21.31 0.13
CA ASN A 424 13.33 20.07 0.01
C ASN A 424 14.14 19.74 1.28
N LEU A 425 13.44 19.61 2.41
CA LEU A 425 14.00 19.35 3.72
C LEU A 425 13.96 17.85 4.03
N PHE A 426 15.08 17.29 4.42
CA PHE A 426 15.15 15.98 5.04
C PHE A 426 15.30 16.14 6.55
N ALA A 427 14.22 15.88 7.29
CA ALA A 427 14.14 16.02 8.74
C ALA A 427 14.52 14.69 9.41
N VAL A 428 15.77 14.60 9.88
CA VAL A 428 16.33 13.40 10.51
C VAL A 428 15.75 13.21 11.90
N PHE A 429 15.22 12.01 12.20
CA PHE A 429 14.68 11.69 13.51
C PHE A 429 15.32 10.47 14.18
N ASP A 430 16.07 9.61 13.45
CA ASP A 430 16.84 8.52 14.06
C ASP A 430 18.10 8.21 13.23
N VAL A 431 19.01 7.39 13.79
CA VAL A 431 20.22 6.91 13.12
C VAL A 431 20.42 5.44 13.43
N TYR A 432 20.76 4.67 12.42
CA TYR A 432 20.89 3.22 12.51
C TYR A 432 22.33 2.74 12.35
N TYR A 433 23.07 3.35 11.44
CA TYR A 433 24.47 3.04 11.20
C TYR A 433 25.30 4.32 11.07
N ILE A 434 26.50 4.34 11.65
CA ILE A 434 27.49 5.39 11.47
C ILE A 434 28.83 4.75 11.08
N ALA A 435 29.36 5.11 9.91
CA ALA A 435 30.63 4.57 9.40
C ALA A 435 30.69 3.04 9.46
N LYS A 436 29.61 2.34 9.08
CA LYS A 436 29.35 0.90 9.19
C LYS A 436 29.02 0.37 10.60
N ASP A 437 29.24 1.14 11.66
CA ASP A 437 28.89 0.72 13.03
C ASP A 437 27.38 0.69 13.22
N ASP A 438 26.84 -0.44 13.67
CA ASP A 438 25.43 -0.58 14.03
C ASP A 438 25.17 0.08 15.39
N VAL A 439 24.49 1.22 15.39
CA VAL A 439 24.18 2.00 16.61
C VAL A 439 22.74 1.80 17.07
N ARG A 440 21.95 0.92 16.43
CA ARG A 440 20.53 0.71 16.75
C ARG A 440 20.29 0.18 18.17
N ALA A 441 21.26 -0.53 18.77
CA ALA A 441 21.15 -1.04 20.14
C ALA A 441 21.26 0.05 21.20
N LEU A 442 21.79 1.23 20.86
CA LEU A 442 21.94 2.35 21.79
C LEU A 442 20.57 2.95 22.14
N GLY A 443 20.45 3.50 23.32
CA GLY A 443 19.31 4.32 23.69
C GLY A 443 19.20 5.57 22.80
N PHE A 444 18.03 6.16 22.76
CA PHE A 444 17.78 7.31 21.89
C PHE A 444 18.29 8.62 22.49
N MET A 445 17.88 8.93 23.72
CA MET A 445 18.20 10.21 24.37
C MET A 445 18.24 10.06 25.90
N VAL A 446 19.05 10.86 26.56
CA VAL A 446 19.11 11.02 28.03
C VAL A 446 19.00 12.48 28.39
N GLU A 447 18.39 12.77 29.52
CA GLU A 447 18.15 14.13 30.02
C GLU A 447 19.42 14.89 30.41
N ASN A 448 20.38 14.20 31.01
CA ASN A 448 21.63 14.79 31.45
C ASN A 448 22.73 14.38 30.47
N ASP A 449 23.38 15.38 29.89
CA ASP A 449 24.49 15.23 28.95
C ASP A 449 25.73 14.62 29.67
N ASP A 450 25.58 13.37 30.12
CA ASP A 450 26.70 12.60 30.62
C ASP A 450 27.56 12.19 29.45
N GLN A 451 28.63 12.95 29.23
CA GLN A 451 29.56 12.78 28.08
C GLN A 451 30.17 11.36 27.98
N LYS A 452 29.91 10.47 28.94
CA LYS A 452 30.40 9.11 28.96
C LYS A 452 29.51 8.10 28.20
N THR A 453 28.26 8.40 28.02
CA THR A 453 27.31 7.46 27.40
C THR A 453 26.89 7.95 26.00
N ARG A 454 27.03 7.09 24.98
CA ARG A 454 26.75 7.41 23.60
C ARG A 454 25.26 7.12 23.29
N TYR A 455 24.50 8.13 22.83
CA TYR A 455 23.07 8.03 22.46
C TYR A 455 22.84 8.38 21.01
N ARG A 456 21.81 7.81 20.38
CA ARG A 456 21.50 8.02 18.96
C ARG A 456 21.24 9.49 18.62
N TYR A 457 20.50 10.21 19.44
CA TYR A 457 20.21 11.64 19.19
C TYR A 457 21.48 12.52 19.25
N GLN A 458 22.41 12.23 20.13
CA GLN A 458 23.69 12.91 20.16
C GLN A 458 24.53 12.61 18.90
N ILE A 459 24.50 11.33 18.46
CA ILE A 459 25.16 10.92 17.22
C ILE A 459 24.59 11.68 16.02
N ILE A 460 23.26 11.84 15.92
CA ILE A 460 22.62 12.62 14.86
C ILE A 460 23.16 14.04 14.84
N LYS A 461 23.16 14.74 15.99
CA LYS A 461 23.64 16.13 16.09
C LYS A 461 25.10 16.26 15.65
N THR A 462 25.94 15.36 16.15
CA THR A 462 27.38 15.37 15.82
C THR A 462 27.60 15.10 14.33
N ALA A 463 26.92 14.09 13.77
CA ALA A 463 27.05 13.73 12.37
C ALA A 463 26.59 14.85 11.43
N LEU A 464 25.45 15.49 11.72
CA LEU A 464 24.95 16.59 10.90
C LEU A 464 25.84 17.84 10.96
N ASN A 465 26.47 18.12 12.10
CA ASN A 465 27.41 19.22 12.23
C ASN A 465 28.67 19.05 11.37
N ILE A 466 29.14 17.81 11.17
CA ILE A 466 30.33 17.52 10.37
C ILE A 466 30.03 17.19 8.91
N LEU A 467 28.78 16.96 8.54
CA LEU A 467 28.35 16.46 7.22
C LEU A 467 28.82 17.33 6.05
N LYS A 468 28.82 18.66 6.19
CA LYS A 468 29.23 19.64 5.16
C LYS A 468 28.72 19.29 3.76
N PRO A 469 27.39 19.27 3.55
CA PRO A 469 26.80 18.86 2.29
C PRO A 469 27.18 19.82 1.16
N LYS A 470 27.43 19.27 -0.04
CA LYS A 470 27.76 20.00 -1.26
C LYS A 470 26.87 19.54 -2.41
N SER A 471 26.66 20.40 -3.41
CA SER A 471 26.03 19.99 -4.66
C SER A 471 26.98 19.14 -5.50
N VAL A 472 26.45 18.14 -6.17
CA VAL A 472 27.18 17.35 -7.19
C VAL A 472 27.49 18.19 -8.42
N ILE A 473 26.72 19.25 -8.69
CA ILE A 473 26.99 20.21 -9.73
C ILE A 473 27.81 21.35 -9.13
N LYS A 474 28.98 21.57 -9.73
CA LYS A 474 29.88 22.60 -9.28
C LYS A 474 29.22 23.98 -9.40
N ASP A 475 29.46 24.83 -8.40
CA ASP A 475 28.95 26.21 -8.33
C ASP A 475 27.40 26.33 -8.15
N GLU A 476 26.70 25.25 -7.90
CA GLU A 476 25.29 25.26 -7.48
C GLU A 476 25.15 25.17 -5.96
N GLY A 477 24.07 25.76 -5.42
CA GLY A 477 23.72 25.65 -4.01
C GLY A 477 23.35 24.19 -3.64
N VAL A 478 23.41 23.86 -2.34
CA VAL A 478 23.06 22.53 -1.84
C VAL A 478 21.58 22.25 -2.13
N PRO A 479 21.27 21.20 -2.89
CA PRO A 479 19.90 21.01 -3.39
C PRO A 479 18.90 20.49 -2.34
N MET A 480 19.37 20.00 -1.18
CA MET A 480 18.53 19.46 -0.11
C MET A 480 19.04 19.93 1.24
N ARG A 481 18.15 20.44 2.07
CA ARG A 481 18.41 20.74 3.47
C ARG A 481 18.36 19.46 4.28
N ILE A 482 19.27 19.28 5.24
CA ILE A 482 19.33 18.11 6.12
C ILE A 482 19.43 18.62 7.56
N GLU A 483 18.37 18.41 8.35
CA GLU A 483 18.27 18.95 9.71
C GLU A 483 17.78 17.87 10.69
N ALA A 484 18.22 17.94 11.94
CA ALA A 484 17.69 17.07 13.00
C ALA A 484 16.36 17.60 13.51
N LYS A 485 15.40 16.71 13.71
CA LYS A 485 14.16 17.04 14.44
C LYS A 485 14.45 17.35 15.89
N LYS A 486 13.59 18.18 16.49
CA LYS A 486 13.68 18.50 17.92
C LYS A 486 12.83 17.51 18.73
N PHE A 487 13.42 16.99 19.79
CA PHE A 487 12.77 16.10 20.74
C PHE A 487 12.67 16.73 22.10
N TYR A 488 11.60 16.44 22.80
CA TYR A 488 11.34 16.90 24.16
C TYR A 488 11.27 15.67 25.07
N PRO A 489 12.19 15.53 26.02
CA PRO A 489 12.18 14.46 27.00
C PRO A 489 11.10 14.71 28.06
N GLU A 490 10.82 13.68 28.86
CA GLU A 490 10.11 13.84 30.13
C GLU A 490 10.99 14.70 31.03
N VAL A 491 10.49 15.86 31.45
CA VAL A 491 11.20 16.73 32.37
C VAL A 491 10.88 16.27 33.80
N ILE A 492 11.87 15.70 34.49
CA ILE A 492 11.75 15.37 35.91
C ILE A 492 11.75 16.70 36.69
N ALA A 493 10.65 16.99 37.32
CA ALA A 493 10.58 18.13 38.26
C ALA A 493 11.63 17.94 39.35
N SER A 494 12.67 18.75 39.34
CA SER A 494 13.51 18.94 40.53
C SER A 494 12.61 19.39 41.67
N ALA A 495 12.57 18.57 42.71
CA ALA A 495 11.74 18.67 43.92
C ALA A 495 11.51 20.10 44.36
N GLY A 496 10.26 20.53 44.38
CA GLY A 496 9.96 21.73 45.18
C GLY A 496 8.70 22.50 44.89
N ASN A 497 7.77 22.13 44.12
CA ASN A 497 6.39 22.65 44.13
C ASN A 497 5.52 21.87 43.13
N GLY A 498 4.89 20.81 43.52
CA GLY A 498 3.62 20.25 43.13
C GLY A 498 3.08 20.32 41.67
N SER A 499 3.91 20.57 40.65
CA SER A 499 3.51 20.47 39.27
C SER A 499 4.25 19.30 38.64
N ASP A 500 3.54 18.23 38.29
CA ASP A 500 4.00 17.11 37.47
C ASP A 500 4.48 17.65 36.11
N VAL A 501 5.76 17.92 35.99
CA VAL A 501 6.37 18.21 34.66
C VAL A 501 6.57 16.87 33.98
N SER A 502 5.66 16.53 33.12
CA SER A 502 5.57 15.22 32.45
C SER A 502 5.80 15.39 30.97
N ILE A 503 5.87 14.26 30.25
CA ILE A 503 5.86 14.22 28.77
C ILE A 503 4.75 15.09 28.15
N PHE A 504 3.64 15.29 28.86
CA PHE A 504 2.52 16.13 28.42
C PHE A 504 2.91 17.61 28.26
N ALA A 505 3.89 18.11 29.05
CA ALA A 505 4.42 19.45 28.84
C ALA A 505 5.12 19.58 27.48
N GLY A 506 5.88 18.57 27.07
CA GLY A 506 6.48 18.51 25.74
C GLY A 506 5.41 18.45 24.63
N CYS A 507 4.36 17.64 24.82
CA CYS A 507 3.22 17.57 23.90
C CYS A 507 2.53 18.93 23.77
N LYS A 508 2.21 19.57 24.89
CA LYS A 508 1.60 20.91 24.93
C LYS A 508 2.46 21.94 24.20
N HIS A 509 3.78 21.93 24.43
CA HIS A 509 4.70 22.83 23.75
C HIS A 509 4.68 22.67 22.23
N ILE A 510 4.70 21.42 21.73
CA ILE A 510 4.62 21.15 20.28
C ILE A 510 3.26 21.60 19.74
N LEU A 511 2.15 21.22 20.38
CA LEU A 511 0.80 21.54 19.92
C LEU A 511 0.55 23.06 19.91
N THR A 512 1.03 23.80 20.92
CA THR A 512 0.98 25.27 20.93
C THR A 512 1.77 25.88 19.77
N LYS A 513 2.94 25.30 19.41
CA LYS A 513 3.67 25.72 18.20
C LYS A 513 2.91 25.45 16.91
N VAL A 514 2.20 24.33 16.83
CA VAL A 514 1.34 24.00 15.67
C VAL A 514 0.21 25.03 15.56
N GLU A 515 -0.51 25.31 16.64
CA GLU A 515 -1.60 26.28 16.69
C GLU A 515 -1.14 27.70 16.30
N ASN A 516 0.03 28.11 16.77
CA ASN A 516 0.62 29.42 16.45
C ASN A 516 1.32 29.44 15.08
N GLY A 517 1.24 28.39 14.29
CA GLY A 517 1.83 28.35 12.95
C GLY A 517 3.37 28.36 12.88
N LEU A 518 4.06 28.05 13.99
CA LEU A 518 5.52 28.20 14.13
C LEU A 518 6.35 27.09 13.46
N PHE A 519 5.72 26.04 12.94
CA PHE A 519 6.41 25.07 12.10
C PHE A 519 6.45 25.55 10.65
N GLU A 520 7.57 25.36 9.98
CA GLU A 520 7.73 25.66 8.56
C GLU A 520 6.86 24.76 7.66
N TYR A 521 6.66 23.52 8.07
CA TYR A 521 5.93 22.47 7.36
C TYR A 521 4.66 22.03 8.08
N ASN A 522 3.80 21.29 7.38
CA ASN A 522 2.60 20.72 7.98
C ASN A 522 2.93 19.56 8.94
N THR A 523 2.14 19.51 10.01
CA THR A 523 2.25 18.44 11.03
C THR A 523 0.87 17.84 11.26
N ASP A 524 0.80 16.52 11.43
CA ASP A 524 -0.45 15.78 11.60
C ASP A 524 -0.54 15.00 12.93
N GLY A 525 0.24 15.43 13.95
CA GLY A 525 0.22 14.82 15.27
C GLY A 525 1.57 14.78 15.99
N LEU A 526 1.77 13.75 16.81
CA LEU A 526 2.95 13.55 17.65
C LEU A 526 3.51 12.14 17.47
N ILE A 527 4.83 12.00 17.65
CA ILE A 527 5.53 10.72 17.72
C ILE A 527 6.22 10.59 19.07
N PHE A 528 6.04 9.42 19.71
CA PHE A 528 6.66 9.06 20.98
C PHE A 528 7.67 7.95 20.75
N THR A 529 8.91 8.19 21.19
CA THR A 529 10.03 7.25 21.05
C THR A 529 10.56 6.87 22.43
N PRO A 530 10.79 5.57 22.72
CA PRO A 530 11.40 5.17 23.98
C PRO A 530 12.81 5.74 24.12
N ALA A 531 13.11 6.37 25.24
CA ALA A 531 14.38 7.07 25.49
C ALA A 531 15.59 6.10 25.58
N PHE A 532 15.41 4.93 26.18
CA PHE A 532 16.52 4.02 26.52
C PHE A 532 16.57 2.74 25.68
N MET A 533 15.56 2.48 24.87
CA MET A 533 15.51 1.26 24.06
C MET A 533 16.23 1.40 22.73
N GLY A 534 16.80 0.31 22.26
CA GLY A 534 17.28 0.21 20.88
C GLY A 534 16.14 0.15 19.88
N VAL A 535 16.41 0.48 18.62
CA VAL A 535 15.45 0.56 17.53
C VAL A 535 14.71 -0.77 17.33
N GLY A 536 13.38 -0.75 17.45
CA GLY A 536 12.55 -1.95 17.27
C GLY A 536 12.75 -3.02 18.37
N GLY A 537 13.51 -2.73 19.41
CA GLY A 537 13.80 -3.65 20.50
C GLY A 537 12.68 -3.72 21.56
N ASP A 538 12.70 -4.79 22.34
CA ASP A 538 11.79 -5.08 23.44
C ASP A 538 12.44 -4.86 24.83
N ALA A 539 13.75 -4.53 24.85
CA ALA A 539 14.53 -4.27 26.05
C ALA A 539 15.72 -3.34 25.75
N ILE A 540 16.30 -2.77 26.80
CA ILE A 540 17.51 -1.94 26.73
C ILE A 540 18.66 -2.77 26.13
N GLY A 541 19.39 -2.20 25.19
CA GLY A 541 20.51 -2.84 24.50
C GLY A 541 20.14 -3.87 23.45
N LYS A 542 18.85 -4.11 23.18
CA LYS A 542 18.38 -4.99 22.13
C LYS A 542 17.79 -4.22 20.94
N THR A 543 17.90 -4.81 19.75
CA THR A 543 17.34 -4.27 18.51
C THR A 543 16.27 -5.20 17.96
N GLY A 544 15.35 -4.63 17.17
CA GLY A 544 14.43 -5.40 16.37
C GLY A 544 15.08 -6.11 15.19
N LYS A 545 14.26 -6.85 14.43
CA LYS A 545 14.67 -7.56 13.22
C LYS A 545 15.10 -6.58 12.12
N LEU A 546 15.98 -7.03 11.22
CA LEU A 546 16.38 -6.29 10.00
C LEU A 546 15.32 -6.37 8.89
N THR A 547 14.07 -6.17 9.27
CA THR A 547 12.91 -6.16 8.37
C THR A 547 11.91 -5.14 8.83
N LYS A 548 11.07 -4.65 7.91
CA LYS A 548 9.96 -3.76 8.25
C LYS A 548 9.04 -4.43 9.27
N THR A 549 8.87 -3.81 10.42
CA THR A 549 8.03 -4.29 11.52
C THR A 549 7.28 -3.12 12.14
N THR A 550 6.23 -3.41 12.90
CA THR A 550 5.62 -2.42 13.79
C THR A 550 6.24 -2.55 15.18
N TRP A 551 6.66 -1.44 15.76
CA TRP A 551 7.32 -1.41 17.05
C TRP A 551 6.35 -1.06 18.17
N GLU A 552 6.04 -2.02 19.02
CA GLU A 552 5.04 -1.92 20.09
C GLU A 552 5.34 -0.84 21.17
N TYR A 553 6.58 -0.40 21.24
CA TYR A 553 7.01 0.65 22.17
C TYR A 553 7.10 2.04 21.54
N SER A 554 6.97 2.21 20.26
CA SER A 554 6.90 3.51 19.59
C SER A 554 5.46 3.85 19.26
N PHE A 555 5.03 5.06 19.63
CA PHE A 555 3.64 5.47 19.42
C PHE A 555 3.53 6.68 18.51
N LYS A 556 2.44 6.72 17.75
CA LYS A 556 1.97 7.88 17.00
C LYS A 556 0.62 8.29 17.53
N TRP A 557 0.44 9.58 17.70
CA TRP A 557 -0.86 10.18 18.01
C TRP A 557 -1.25 11.14 16.90
N LYS A 558 -2.51 11.11 16.52
CA LYS A 558 -3.15 12.07 15.62
C LYS A 558 -4.38 12.64 16.30
N PRO A 559 -4.76 13.89 16.01
CA PRO A 559 -6.07 14.39 16.41
C PRO A 559 -7.19 13.43 16.00
N PRO A 560 -8.22 13.20 16.81
CA PRO A 560 -9.24 12.17 16.57
C PRO A 560 -9.87 12.19 15.18
N GLN A 561 -10.08 13.38 14.62
CA GLN A 561 -10.65 13.57 13.27
C GLN A 561 -9.77 13.05 12.12
N TYR A 562 -8.49 12.77 12.38
CA TYR A 562 -7.53 12.22 11.39
C TYR A 562 -7.23 10.73 11.60
N ASN A 563 -8.04 10.04 12.41
CA ASN A 563 -7.95 8.59 12.52
C ASN A 563 -8.66 7.95 11.32
N THR A 564 -7.87 7.36 10.44
CA THR A 564 -8.30 6.76 9.17
C THR A 564 -7.84 5.33 9.04
N ILE A 565 -8.48 4.58 8.15
CA ILE A 565 -8.09 3.20 7.83
C ILE A 565 -8.02 3.05 6.31
N ASP A 566 -6.93 2.46 5.82
CA ASP A 566 -6.79 2.08 4.41
C ASP A 566 -7.39 0.70 4.19
N PHE A 567 -8.41 0.61 3.35
CA PHE A 567 -9.07 -0.64 2.99
C PHE A 567 -8.89 -0.98 1.53
N LEU A 568 -8.81 -2.27 1.23
CA LEU A 568 -9.07 -2.78 -0.11
C LEU A 568 -10.58 -2.81 -0.32
N VAL A 569 -11.04 -2.04 -1.31
CA VAL A 569 -12.44 -1.98 -1.72
C VAL A 569 -12.76 -3.16 -2.63
N VAL A 570 -13.85 -3.87 -2.31
CA VAL A 570 -14.41 -4.92 -3.16
C VAL A 570 -15.89 -4.63 -3.36
N THR A 571 -16.32 -4.44 -4.62
CA THR A 571 -17.72 -4.17 -4.94
C THR A 571 -18.57 -5.44 -4.82
N THR A 572 -19.80 -5.31 -4.34
CA THR A 572 -20.74 -6.44 -4.33
C THR A 572 -21.27 -6.68 -5.74
N LYS A 573 -21.25 -7.95 -6.18
CA LYS A 573 -21.59 -8.34 -7.55
C LYS A 573 -22.71 -9.36 -7.61
N LYS A 574 -23.53 -9.27 -8.69
CA LYS A 574 -24.49 -10.29 -9.06
C LYS A 574 -24.24 -10.71 -10.51
N ASN A 575 -24.03 -12.00 -10.74
CA ASN A 575 -23.66 -12.54 -12.06
C ASN A 575 -22.40 -11.92 -12.70
N GLY A 576 -21.47 -11.41 -11.88
CA GLY A 576 -20.22 -10.79 -12.34
C GLY A 576 -20.30 -9.27 -12.54
N GLU A 577 -21.47 -8.67 -12.48
CA GLU A 577 -21.68 -7.22 -12.58
C GLU A 577 -21.93 -6.58 -11.21
N ASP A 578 -21.48 -5.34 -11.03
CA ASP A 578 -21.67 -4.58 -9.80
C ASP A 578 -23.16 -4.32 -9.55
N ILE A 579 -23.59 -4.49 -8.31
CA ILE A 579 -24.98 -4.19 -7.91
C ILE A 579 -25.09 -2.69 -7.69
N ILE A 580 -25.95 -2.04 -8.50
CA ILE A 580 -26.31 -0.64 -8.36
C ILE A 580 -27.73 -0.58 -7.77
N THR A 581 -27.88 0.18 -6.69
CA THR A 581 -29.14 0.31 -5.97
C THR A 581 -29.62 1.76 -6.03
N PRO A 582 -30.86 2.03 -6.46
CA PRO A 582 -31.43 3.38 -6.43
C PRO A 582 -31.82 3.77 -5.01
N VAL A 583 -31.68 5.08 -4.70
CA VAL A 583 -32.06 5.64 -3.41
C VAL A 583 -32.76 6.99 -3.60
N PHE A 584 -33.81 7.23 -2.83
CA PHE A 584 -34.44 8.53 -2.75
C PHE A 584 -33.73 9.43 -1.74
N GLN A 585 -33.44 10.65 -2.14
CA GLN A 585 -32.93 11.66 -1.23
C GLN A 585 -34.05 12.67 -0.94
N GLU A 586 -34.41 12.83 0.32
CA GLU A 586 -35.42 13.76 0.77
C GLU A 586 -35.00 15.22 0.46
N GLY A 587 -35.90 16.01 -0.08
CA GLY A 587 -35.65 17.44 -0.38
C GLY A 587 -35.08 17.75 -1.77
N VAL A 588 -34.87 16.77 -2.63
CA VAL A 588 -34.44 16.98 -4.02
C VAL A 588 -35.67 16.86 -4.94
N THR A 589 -36.00 17.95 -5.65
CA THR A 589 -37.14 17.99 -6.62
C THR A 589 -36.75 17.45 -8.00
N SER A 590 -35.61 16.77 -8.16
CA SER A 590 -35.19 16.25 -9.44
C SER A 590 -35.82 14.89 -9.76
N SER A 591 -36.12 14.66 -11.02
CA SER A 591 -36.55 13.38 -11.56
C SER A 591 -35.43 12.34 -11.61
N ASP A 592 -34.22 12.68 -11.18
CA ASP A 592 -33.07 11.81 -11.23
C ASP A 592 -32.95 11.05 -9.91
N PHE A 593 -33.00 9.73 -9.99
CA PHE A 593 -32.72 8.85 -8.87
C PHE A 593 -31.22 8.92 -8.56
N ASN A 594 -30.87 9.07 -7.28
CA ASN A 594 -29.51 8.85 -6.83
C ASN A 594 -29.27 7.34 -6.76
N GLU A 595 -28.06 6.92 -7.07
CA GLU A 595 -27.64 5.53 -7.09
C GLU A 595 -26.43 5.33 -6.19
N TYR A 596 -26.33 4.13 -5.59
CA TYR A 596 -25.18 3.76 -4.79
C TYR A 596 -24.72 2.33 -5.09
N LYS A 597 -23.46 2.05 -4.79
CA LYS A 597 -22.88 0.71 -4.72
C LYS A 597 -22.61 0.35 -3.26
N THR A 598 -22.88 -0.90 -2.90
CA THR A 598 -22.41 -1.47 -1.64
C THR A 598 -21.05 -2.11 -1.85
N ILE A 599 -20.09 -1.75 -1.00
CA ILE A 599 -18.72 -2.25 -1.03
C ILE A 599 -18.40 -3.01 0.25
N GLU A 600 -17.51 -3.98 0.12
CA GLU A 600 -16.84 -4.64 1.22
C GLU A 600 -15.48 -4.01 1.45
N LEU A 601 -15.20 -3.67 2.70
CA LEU A 601 -13.94 -3.10 3.15
C LEU A 601 -13.07 -4.22 3.72
N ARG A 602 -11.93 -4.49 3.07
CA ARG A 602 -11.07 -5.62 3.41
C ARG A 602 -9.69 -5.16 3.87
N CYS A 603 -9.11 -5.91 4.83
CA CYS A 603 -7.77 -5.72 5.37
C CYS A 603 -6.90 -6.93 5.11
N GLY A 604 -5.58 -6.72 5.05
CA GLY A 604 -4.63 -7.81 4.94
C GLY A 604 -4.50 -8.60 6.24
N PHE A 605 -4.63 -9.92 6.16
CA PHE A 605 -4.66 -10.81 7.31
C PHE A 605 -3.85 -12.08 7.08
N ASN A 606 -3.13 -12.50 8.13
CA ASN A 606 -2.47 -13.80 8.21
C ASN A 606 -2.79 -14.40 9.58
N GLN A 607 -3.47 -15.51 9.59
CA GLN A 607 -3.97 -16.13 10.81
C GLN A 607 -2.84 -16.62 11.73
N ARG A 608 -1.74 -17.13 11.18
CA ARG A 608 -0.60 -17.57 11.97
C ARG A 608 0.11 -16.41 12.69
N ALA A 609 0.20 -15.26 12.02
CA ALA A 609 0.86 -14.08 12.58
C ALA A 609 -0.05 -13.29 13.53
N HIS A 610 -1.36 -13.20 13.22
CA HIS A 610 -2.32 -12.31 13.88
C HIS A 610 -3.37 -13.05 14.72
N GLY A 611 -3.36 -14.40 14.70
CA GLY A 611 -4.36 -15.20 15.38
C GLY A 611 -5.73 -15.21 14.69
N TYR A 612 -6.79 -15.51 15.43
CA TYR A 612 -8.17 -15.47 14.93
C TYR A 612 -8.71 -14.04 14.90
N ILE A 613 -9.70 -13.78 14.07
CA ILE A 613 -10.33 -12.44 14.00
C ILE A 613 -11.17 -12.19 15.26
N ASN A 614 -12.15 -13.04 15.52
CA ASN A 614 -13.04 -12.98 16.69
C ASN A 614 -13.23 -14.38 17.26
N PRO A 615 -12.24 -14.94 17.98
CA PRO A 615 -12.25 -16.36 18.37
C PRO A 615 -13.45 -16.73 19.23
N CYS A 616 -13.87 -15.88 20.16
CA CYS A 616 -15.02 -16.19 21.02
C CYS A 616 -16.34 -16.14 20.23
N GLN A 617 -16.48 -15.19 19.29
CA GLN A 617 -17.65 -15.16 18.42
C GLN A 617 -17.72 -16.37 17.50
N ASP A 618 -16.59 -16.79 16.93
CA ASP A 618 -16.52 -18.00 16.10
C ASP A 618 -16.95 -19.24 16.89
N VAL A 619 -16.58 -19.34 18.18
CA VAL A 619 -17.04 -20.39 19.09
C VAL A 619 -18.54 -20.30 19.36
N TYR A 620 -19.05 -19.10 19.64
CA TYR A 620 -20.49 -18.89 19.89
C TYR A 620 -21.35 -19.17 18.66
N ASP A 621 -20.88 -18.85 17.47
CA ASP A 621 -21.55 -19.09 16.20
C ASP A 621 -21.36 -20.52 15.65
N ASP A 622 -20.56 -21.34 16.32
CA ASP A 622 -20.19 -22.68 15.86
C ASP A 622 -19.41 -22.68 14.52
N LYS A 623 -18.69 -21.61 14.26
CA LYS A 623 -17.76 -21.49 13.11
C LYS A 623 -16.42 -22.14 13.45
N LEU A 624 -16.49 -23.44 13.75
CA LEU A 624 -15.31 -24.20 14.18
C LEU A 624 -14.51 -24.67 12.96
N PRO A 625 -13.17 -24.55 12.97
CA PRO A 625 -12.34 -25.11 11.91
C PRO A 625 -12.42 -26.65 11.90
N ASP A 626 -12.30 -27.21 10.71
CA ASP A 626 -12.26 -28.67 10.56
C ASP A 626 -10.94 -29.27 11.06
N PHE A 627 -10.99 -30.52 11.46
CA PHE A 627 -9.80 -31.27 11.88
C PHE A 627 -8.83 -31.40 10.70
N GLY A 628 -7.57 -30.99 10.91
CA GLY A 628 -6.53 -31.05 9.87
C GLY A 628 -6.47 -29.79 8.94
N ASP A 629 -7.41 -28.86 9.09
CA ASP A 629 -7.43 -27.59 8.34
C ASP A 629 -6.30 -26.67 8.81
N LYS A 630 -5.17 -26.70 8.10
CA LYS A 630 -3.96 -25.90 8.37
C LYS A 630 -3.46 -25.14 7.14
N GLU A 631 -3.97 -25.45 5.95
CA GLU A 631 -3.38 -24.94 4.70
C GLU A 631 -3.53 -23.42 4.52
N ASP A 632 -4.58 -22.82 5.06
CA ASP A 632 -4.86 -21.38 4.91
C ASP A 632 -4.20 -20.48 5.97
N ASP A 633 -3.63 -21.05 7.04
CA ASP A 633 -3.14 -20.29 8.20
C ASP A 633 -1.87 -19.47 7.90
N GLU A 634 -1.11 -19.86 6.89
CA GLU A 634 0.15 -19.20 6.52
C GLU A 634 0.00 -18.15 5.41
N GLN A 635 -1.13 -18.13 4.71
CA GLN A 635 -1.35 -17.24 3.59
C GLN A 635 -1.79 -15.85 4.05
N TYR A 636 -1.10 -14.81 3.57
CA TYR A 636 -1.56 -13.42 3.73
C TYR A 636 -2.64 -13.14 2.68
N LYS A 637 -3.85 -12.84 3.13
CA LYS A 637 -5.03 -12.67 2.28
C LYS A 637 -5.90 -11.50 2.72
N PRO A 638 -6.70 -10.91 1.82
CA PRO A 638 -7.66 -9.89 2.19
C PRO A 638 -8.89 -10.52 2.86
N VAL A 639 -9.24 -10.05 4.04
CA VAL A 639 -10.46 -10.48 4.78
C VAL A 639 -11.36 -9.30 5.07
N LEU A 640 -12.66 -9.53 5.12
CA LEU A 640 -13.64 -8.53 5.50
C LEU A 640 -13.35 -8.01 6.90
N PHE A 641 -13.37 -6.69 7.07
CA PHE A 641 -13.10 -6.04 8.34
C PHE A 641 -14.26 -6.23 9.32
N ARG A 642 -14.03 -6.94 10.41
CA ARG A 642 -14.97 -7.21 11.51
C ARG A 642 -14.27 -6.96 12.83
N PRO A 643 -14.28 -5.70 13.30
CA PRO A 643 -13.55 -5.35 14.51
C PRO A 643 -14.18 -5.95 15.77
N SER A 644 -13.34 -6.13 16.78
CA SER A 644 -13.75 -6.73 18.05
C SER A 644 -13.91 -5.72 19.20
N ASN A 645 -13.34 -4.53 19.11
CA ASN A 645 -13.38 -3.57 20.20
C ASN A 645 -13.57 -2.13 19.69
N PRO A 646 -14.82 -1.59 19.70
CA PRO A 646 -16.07 -2.30 19.95
C PRO A 646 -16.38 -3.32 18.84
N TYR A 647 -17.09 -4.38 19.18
CA TYR A 647 -17.50 -5.40 18.23
C TYR A 647 -18.56 -4.88 17.26
N ASP A 648 -18.30 -4.96 15.98
CA ASP A 648 -19.25 -4.63 14.91
C ASP A 648 -19.06 -5.59 13.73
N PRO A 649 -20.01 -6.54 13.53
CA PRO A 649 -19.91 -7.55 12.47
C PRO A 649 -20.15 -6.98 11.08
N GLU A 650 -20.78 -5.82 10.96
CA GLU A 650 -21.09 -5.16 9.68
C GLU A 650 -20.19 -3.95 9.39
N ALA A 651 -19.21 -3.65 10.25
CA ALA A 651 -18.30 -2.52 10.07
C ALA A 651 -17.54 -2.54 8.72
N GLY A 652 -17.35 -3.73 8.14
CA GLY A 652 -16.72 -3.87 6.83
C GLY A 652 -17.65 -3.65 5.64
N ILE A 653 -18.92 -3.24 5.83
CA ILE A 653 -19.89 -3.01 4.75
C ILE A 653 -20.20 -1.51 4.65
N CYS A 654 -20.05 -0.94 3.47
CA CYS A 654 -20.29 0.48 3.24
C CYS A 654 -21.04 0.73 1.93
N ASN A 655 -21.92 1.73 1.93
CA ASN A 655 -22.59 2.23 0.75
C ASN A 655 -21.90 3.50 0.25
N ILE A 656 -21.62 3.57 -1.05
CA ILE A 656 -21.00 4.73 -1.68
C ILE A 656 -21.93 5.28 -2.75
N MET A 657 -22.32 6.55 -2.59
CA MET A 657 -23.10 7.28 -3.61
C MET A 657 -22.30 7.42 -4.90
N LEU A 658 -22.94 7.16 -6.01
CA LEU A 658 -22.37 7.37 -7.33
C LEU A 658 -22.55 8.83 -7.74
N LYS A 659 -21.56 9.35 -8.44
CA LYS A 659 -21.58 10.69 -9.05
C LYS A 659 -21.22 10.56 -10.53
N LYS A 660 -21.74 11.46 -11.36
CA LYS A 660 -21.35 11.53 -12.78
C LYS A 660 -19.94 12.11 -12.90
N ASP A 661 -19.10 11.43 -13.65
CA ASP A 661 -17.82 11.99 -14.09
C ASP A 661 -18.00 12.98 -15.25
N ASP A 662 -16.92 13.59 -15.73
CA ASP A 662 -16.94 14.56 -16.84
C ASP A 662 -17.48 13.95 -18.15
N THR A 663 -17.52 12.62 -18.25
CA THR A 663 -18.06 11.89 -19.41
C THR A 663 -19.53 11.49 -19.24
N GLY A 664 -20.10 11.75 -18.06
CA GLY A 664 -21.49 11.42 -17.71
C GLY A 664 -21.67 9.99 -17.18
N VAL A 665 -20.60 9.27 -16.92
CA VAL A 665 -20.62 7.90 -16.37
C VAL A 665 -20.71 7.97 -14.85
N MET A 666 -21.57 7.12 -14.25
CA MET A 666 -21.76 7.03 -12.81
C MET A 666 -20.59 6.28 -12.17
N GLN A 667 -19.81 6.96 -11.31
CA GLN A 667 -18.59 6.47 -10.68
C GLN A 667 -18.61 6.67 -9.16
N MET A 668 -17.79 5.91 -8.45
CA MET A 668 -17.46 6.16 -7.05
C MET A 668 -16.32 7.20 -6.96
N PHE A 669 -16.49 8.21 -6.11
CA PHE A 669 -15.49 9.27 -5.90
C PHE A 669 -15.06 9.34 -4.44
N SER A 670 -13.79 9.61 -4.21
CA SER A 670 -13.28 10.06 -2.91
C SER A 670 -13.66 11.52 -2.64
N GLU A 671 -13.47 12.00 -1.39
CA GLU A 671 -13.64 13.42 -1.05
C GLU A 671 -12.67 14.32 -1.82
N ASP A 672 -11.46 13.83 -2.12
CA ASP A 672 -10.45 14.52 -2.94
C ASP A 672 -10.80 14.55 -4.44
N GLY A 673 -11.95 13.98 -4.85
CA GLY A 673 -12.43 13.99 -6.23
C GLY A 673 -11.78 12.92 -7.12
N GLU A 674 -11.09 11.95 -6.55
CA GLU A 674 -10.49 10.84 -7.29
C GLU A 674 -11.51 9.72 -7.53
N VAL A 675 -11.58 9.21 -8.75
CA VAL A 675 -12.39 8.04 -9.09
C VAL A 675 -11.73 6.77 -8.56
N PHE A 676 -12.52 5.88 -7.97
CA PHE A 676 -12.05 4.56 -7.58
C PHE A 676 -13.07 3.46 -7.96
N GLU A 677 -12.57 2.27 -8.15
CA GLU A 677 -13.33 1.12 -8.61
C GLU A 677 -13.02 -0.13 -7.78
N ASP A 678 -13.58 -1.26 -8.16
CA ASP A 678 -13.26 -2.56 -7.54
C ASP A 678 -11.75 -2.82 -7.51
N ASN A 679 -11.26 -3.48 -6.44
CA ASN A 679 -9.86 -3.78 -6.21
C ASN A 679 -8.94 -2.54 -6.15
N THR A 680 -9.43 -1.45 -5.57
CA THR A 680 -8.67 -0.23 -5.28
C THR A 680 -8.46 -0.09 -3.77
N ILE A 681 -7.28 0.37 -3.34
CA ILE A 681 -7.02 0.67 -1.93
C ILE A 681 -7.34 2.14 -1.70
N VAL A 682 -8.24 2.39 -0.75
CA VAL A 682 -8.76 3.73 -0.45
C VAL A 682 -8.66 3.98 1.05
N GLU A 683 -8.30 5.20 1.42
CA GLU A 683 -8.29 5.68 2.80
C GLU A 683 -9.68 6.18 3.19
N PHE A 684 -10.20 5.68 4.31
CA PHE A 684 -11.52 6.01 4.83
C PHE A 684 -11.43 6.64 6.21
N LYS A 685 -12.28 7.65 6.45
CA LYS A 685 -12.65 8.13 7.79
C LYS A 685 -14.01 7.58 8.19
N TYR A 686 -14.25 7.46 9.49
CA TYR A 686 -15.49 6.93 10.05
C TYR A 686 -16.28 8.04 10.76
N ASP A 687 -17.50 8.28 10.31
CA ASP A 687 -18.41 9.29 10.85
C ASP A 687 -19.57 8.62 11.61
N MET A 688 -19.49 8.62 12.94
CA MET A 688 -20.49 7.99 13.81
C MET A 688 -21.86 8.66 13.77
N THR A 689 -21.98 9.87 13.23
CA THR A 689 -23.25 10.60 13.14
C THR A 689 -24.16 10.11 12.00
N ARG A 690 -23.59 9.35 11.05
CA ARG A 690 -24.32 8.82 9.90
C ARG A 690 -24.98 7.48 10.21
N ASP A 691 -25.91 7.08 9.36
CA ASP A 691 -26.50 5.73 9.37
C ASP A 691 -25.42 4.66 9.19
N HIS A 692 -25.59 3.50 9.83
CA HIS A 692 -24.56 2.49 10.00
C HIS A 692 -23.80 2.15 8.71
N LYS A 693 -24.45 1.87 7.58
CA LYS A 693 -23.80 1.52 6.30
C LYS A 693 -23.26 2.73 5.51
N TRP A 694 -23.40 3.95 6.02
CA TRP A 694 -22.94 5.19 5.41
C TRP A 694 -21.82 5.90 6.20
N ARG A 695 -21.36 5.30 7.28
CA ARG A 695 -20.38 5.89 8.20
C ARG A 695 -18.98 5.99 7.63
N TRP A 696 -18.60 5.08 6.73
CA TRP A 696 -17.32 5.16 6.06
C TRP A 696 -17.37 6.14 4.90
N ILE A 697 -16.42 7.07 4.91
CA ILE A 697 -16.30 8.13 3.91
C ILE A 697 -14.95 7.97 3.23
N PRO A 698 -14.89 7.71 1.92
CA PRO A 698 -13.64 7.62 1.19
C PRO A 698 -13.00 9.00 1.06
N ILE A 699 -11.76 9.16 1.53
CA ILE A 699 -11.04 10.43 1.52
C ILE A 699 -10.12 10.51 0.30
N HIS A 700 -9.21 9.55 0.19
CA HIS A 700 -8.11 9.56 -0.75
C HIS A 700 -7.82 8.17 -1.32
N VAL A 701 -7.51 8.10 -2.62
CA VAL A 701 -7.11 6.84 -3.27
C VAL A 701 -5.63 6.59 -3.03
N ARG A 702 -5.30 5.46 -2.40
CA ARG A 702 -3.92 5.05 -2.14
C ARG A 702 -3.31 4.44 -3.40
N ASN A 703 -2.96 5.31 -4.36
CA ASN A 703 -2.38 4.92 -5.65
C ASN A 703 -1.06 4.15 -5.50
N ASP A 704 -0.27 4.45 -4.47
CA ASP A 704 0.95 3.76 -4.09
C ASP A 704 0.68 2.27 -3.79
N LYS A 705 -0.24 2.00 -2.88
CA LYS A 705 -0.60 0.65 -2.44
C LYS A 705 -1.39 -0.12 -3.51
N THR A 706 -2.28 0.55 -4.23
CA THR A 706 -3.04 -0.04 -5.33
C THR A 706 -2.11 -0.51 -6.46
N THR A 707 -1.09 0.27 -6.76
CA THR A 707 -0.08 -0.09 -7.76
C THR A 707 0.71 -1.34 -7.34
N GLU A 708 1.16 -1.41 -6.08
CA GLU A 708 1.85 -2.58 -5.55
C GLU A 708 1.00 -3.86 -5.66
N LEU A 709 -0.30 -3.75 -5.31
CA LEU A 709 -1.25 -4.85 -5.43
C LEU A 709 -1.40 -5.31 -6.88
N ARG A 710 -1.63 -4.38 -7.81
CA ARG A 710 -1.86 -4.67 -9.25
C ARG A 710 -0.63 -5.22 -9.94
N GLN A 711 0.56 -4.82 -9.54
CA GLN A 711 1.83 -5.33 -10.08
C GLN A 711 2.25 -6.69 -9.50
N GLY A 712 1.57 -7.15 -8.45
CA GLY A 712 1.94 -8.40 -7.75
C GLY A 712 3.34 -8.36 -7.11
N VAL A 713 3.89 -7.16 -6.88
CA VAL A 713 5.22 -6.96 -6.28
C VAL A 713 5.16 -7.25 -4.79
N SER A 714 4.08 -6.85 -4.14
CA SER A 714 3.77 -7.17 -2.75
C SER A 714 2.28 -7.49 -2.60
N LEU A 715 1.95 -8.32 -1.62
CA LEU A 715 0.56 -8.55 -1.22
C LEU A 715 0.15 -7.39 -0.30
N ASN A 716 -0.18 -6.23 -0.90
CA ASN A 716 -0.67 -5.07 -0.17
C ASN A 716 -2.19 -5.01 -0.28
N PHE A 717 -2.89 -5.12 0.84
CA PHE A 717 -4.34 -5.08 0.92
C PHE A 717 -4.83 -3.94 1.81
N GLY A 718 -4.13 -2.81 1.79
CA GLY A 718 -4.40 -1.69 2.68
C GLY A 718 -3.72 -1.86 4.03
N ASN A 719 -4.40 -1.54 5.12
CA ASN A 719 -3.87 -1.78 6.45
C ASN A 719 -3.83 -3.29 6.77
N ALA A 720 -2.82 -3.71 7.52
CA ALA A 720 -2.88 -5.03 8.15
C ALA A 720 -4.00 -5.02 9.21
N TYR A 721 -4.67 -6.16 9.39
CA TYR A 721 -5.85 -6.25 10.23
C TYR A 721 -5.66 -5.72 11.65
N HIS A 722 -4.53 -6.03 12.30
CA HIS A 722 -4.22 -5.55 13.65
C HIS A 722 -4.04 -4.03 13.72
N VAL A 723 -3.56 -3.40 12.63
CA VAL A 723 -3.44 -1.93 12.53
C VAL A 723 -4.82 -1.31 12.35
N ALA A 724 -5.66 -1.89 11.48
CA ALA A 724 -7.03 -1.44 11.30
C ALA A 724 -7.85 -1.54 12.59
N GLU A 725 -7.68 -2.63 13.36
CA GLU A 725 -8.29 -2.82 14.66
C GLU A 725 -7.85 -1.78 15.69
N SER A 726 -6.56 -1.47 15.74
CA SER A 726 -6.02 -0.44 16.63
C SER A 726 -6.58 0.95 16.27
N ASN A 727 -6.67 1.26 14.96
CA ASN A 727 -7.26 2.53 14.52
C ASN A 727 -8.77 2.58 14.80
N TRP A 728 -9.49 1.47 14.63
CA TRP A 728 -10.90 1.35 15.00
C TRP A 728 -11.14 1.64 16.48
N LYS A 729 -10.31 1.07 17.34
CA LYS A 729 -10.35 1.37 18.78
C LYS A 729 -10.10 2.85 19.06
N SER A 730 -9.14 3.47 18.37
CA SER A 730 -8.86 4.91 18.52
C SER A 730 -9.98 5.81 17.99
N ILE A 731 -10.72 5.37 16.96
CA ILE A 731 -11.90 6.10 16.46
C ILE A 731 -13.01 6.13 17.51
N HIS A 732 -13.23 5.02 18.24
CA HIS A 732 -14.28 4.90 19.23
C HIS A 732 -13.88 5.40 20.64
N ASN A 733 -12.59 5.26 20.97
CA ASN A 733 -12.02 5.70 22.25
C ASN A 733 -10.79 6.59 21.99
N PRO A 734 -10.98 7.80 21.47
CA PRO A 734 -9.87 8.65 21.05
C PRO A 734 -9.11 9.24 22.23
N VAL A 735 -7.78 9.30 22.08
CA VAL A 735 -6.95 10.17 22.91
C VAL A 735 -7.12 11.59 22.42
N THR A 736 -7.79 12.44 23.21
CA THR A 736 -8.06 13.83 22.83
C THR A 736 -6.82 14.72 22.96
N GLN A 737 -6.86 15.89 22.33
CA GLN A 737 -5.79 16.88 22.44
C GLN A 737 -5.64 17.38 23.90
N GLU A 738 -6.73 17.50 24.65
CA GLU A 738 -6.71 17.85 26.05
C GLU A 738 -5.96 16.81 26.88
N MET A 739 -6.32 15.53 26.74
CA MET A 739 -5.64 14.42 27.43
C MET A 739 -4.13 14.40 27.15
N ILE A 740 -3.73 14.55 25.88
CA ILE A 740 -2.31 14.44 25.51
C ILE A 740 -1.51 15.71 25.84
N SER A 741 -2.15 16.85 26.02
CA SER A 741 -1.48 18.11 26.37
C SER A 741 -1.44 18.40 27.87
N THR A 742 -2.30 17.74 28.65
CA THR A 742 -2.46 18.02 30.10
C THR A 742 -2.25 16.79 30.97
N GLY A 743 -2.52 15.60 30.47
CA GLY A 743 -2.48 14.35 31.23
C GLY A 743 -3.65 14.18 32.20
N VAL A 744 -4.73 15.01 32.07
CA VAL A 744 -5.95 14.96 32.91
C VAL A 744 -7.16 14.54 32.05
N ASN A 745 -8.28 14.26 32.72
CA ASN A 745 -9.54 13.82 32.09
C ASN A 745 -9.40 12.54 31.27
N ILE A 746 -8.44 11.69 31.64
CA ILE A 746 -8.23 10.39 31.01
C ILE A 746 -9.26 9.44 31.64
N PRO A 747 -10.11 8.77 30.82
CA PRO A 747 -11.06 7.80 31.33
C PRO A 747 -10.34 6.67 32.08
N ASP A 748 -10.95 6.20 33.17
CA ASP A 748 -10.51 4.96 33.79
C ASP A 748 -10.70 3.83 32.77
N VAL A 749 -9.61 3.23 32.35
CA VAL A 749 -9.68 1.95 31.65
C VAL A 749 -9.96 0.93 32.74
N GLU A 750 -11.08 0.21 32.63
CA GLU A 750 -11.28 -1.00 33.44
C GLU A 750 -10.05 -1.88 33.21
N GLY A 751 -9.09 -1.74 34.10
CA GLY A 751 -7.81 -2.38 33.98
C GLY A 751 -8.03 -3.89 34.10
N ASP A 752 -7.44 -4.65 33.19
CA ASP A 752 -7.09 -6.06 33.44
C ASP A 752 -6.04 -6.10 34.58
N ALA A 753 -6.37 -5.51 35.74
CA ALA A 753 -5.47 -5.44 36.88
C ALA A 753 -5.08 -6.82 37.43
N ASP A 754 -5.76 -7.87 36.97
CA ASP A 754 -5.54 -9.27 37.36
C ASP A 754 -4.95 -10.11 36.24
N VAL A 755 -3.97 -9.61 35.45
CA VAL A 755 -3.28 -10.46 34.46
C VAL A 755 -2.33 -11.44 35.16
N TYR A 756 -2.89 -12.56 35.61
CA TYR A 756 -2.14 -13.66 36.21
C TYR A 756 -1.12 -14.30 35.25
N TYR A 757 -1.32 -14.20 33.93
CA TYR A 757 -0.45 -14.74 32.88
C TYR A 757 0.36 -13.66 32.19
N ASN A 758 1.36 -13.15 32.88
CA ASN A 758 2.29 -12.22 32.30
C ASN A 758 3.38 -12.97 31.52
N ARG A 759 3.53 -12.66 30.22
CA ARG A 759 4.63 -13.18 29.38
C ARG A 759 5.93 -12.40 29.61
N LEU A 760 6.40 -12.28 30.83
CA LEU A 760 7.77 -11.97 31.06
C LEU A 760 8.59 -13.27 30.94
N VAL A 761 9.43 -13.28 29.89
CA VAL A 761 10.55 -14.21 29.62
C VAL A 761 10.47 -15.50 30.45
N SER A 762 10.22 -16.64 29.82
CA SER A 762 10.22 -17.96 30.45
C SER A 762 11.49 -18.15 31.28
N SER A 763 11.46 -17.75 32.53
CA SER A 763 12.49 -18.18 33.45
C SER A 763 12.20 -19.65 33.76
N ASN A 764 13.14 -20.55 33.43
CA ASN A 764 13.08 -21.96 33.80
C ASN A 764 12.94 -22.22 35.33
N LYS A 765 13.02 -21.15 36.15
CA LYS A 765 12.98 -21.19 37.60
C LYS A 765 11.67 -21.74 38.19
N THR A 766 10.54 -21.54 37.50
CA THR A 766 9.22 -22.02 38.02
C THR A 766 8.70 -23.26 37.32
N MET A 767 9.51 -23.91 36.44
CA MET A 767 9.04 -25.06 35.65
C MET A 767 8.70 -26.26 36.52
N GLY A 768 9.47 -26.54 37.58
CA GLY A 768 9.20 -27.63 38.53
C GLY A 768 7.86 -27.42 39.25
N LEU A 769 7.60 -26.20 39.74
CA LEU A 769 6.36 -25.87 40.44
C LEU A 769 5.15 -25.98 39.48
N ARG A 770 5.28 -25.48 38.26
CA ARG A 770 4.22 -25.60 37.25
C ARG A 770 3.92 -27.04 36.88
N ASN A 771 4.95 -27.88 36.75
CA ASN A 771 4.74 -29.31 36.47
C ASN A 771 4.03 -30.01 37.63
N PHE A 772 4.38 -29.68 38.86
CA PHE A 772 3.71 -30.20 40.06
C PHE A 772 2.23 -29.74 40.10
N HIS A 773 1.92 -28.49 39.89
CA HIS A 773 0.54 -27.99 39.84
C HIS A 773 -0.25 -28.68 38.71
N ASN A 774 0.35 -28.84 37.52
CA ASN A 774 -0.30 -29.57 36.43
C ASN A 774 -0.60 -31.03 36.76
N PHE A 775 0.31 -31.71 37.48
CA PHE A 775 0.10 -33.07 37.95
C PHE A 775 -1.06 -33.14 38.94
N ILE A 776 -1.11 -32.25 39.91
CA ILE A 776 -2.20 -32.21 40.91
C ILE A 776 -3.54 -31.95 40.24
N LYS A 777 -3.63 -30.91 39.39
CA LYS A 777 -4.85 -30.60 38.64
C LYS A 777 -5.32 -31.74 37.75
N TYR A 778 -4.41 -32.44 37.08
CA TYR A 778 -4.72 -33.61 36.26
C TYR A 778 -5.42 -34.70 37.10
N ASN A 779 -4.87 -35.04 38.25
CA ASN A 779 -5.43 -36.06 39.13
C ASN A 779 -6.76 -35.63 39.74
N LEU A 780 -6.92 -34.38 40.11
CA LEU A 780 -8.18 -33.85 40.66
C LEU A 780 -9.31 -33.94 39.62
N ILE A 781 -9.06 -33.39 38.40
CA ILE A 781 -10.06 -33.42 37.32
C ILE A 781 -10.47 -34.87 37.01
N LYS A 782 -9.49 -35.78 36.93
CA LYS A 782 -9.74 -37.18 36.64
C LYS A 782 -10.49 -37.89 37.77
N ALA A 783 -10.31 -37.51 39.03
CA ALA A 783 -10.98 -38.08 40.17
C ALA A 783 -12.45 -37.67 40.28
N VAL A 784 -12.78 -36.43 39.89
CA VAL A 784 -14.14 -35.88 40.02
C VAL A 784 -14.99 -36.02 38.76
N SER A 785 -14.37 -36.34 37.59
CA SER A 785 -15.07 -36.42 36.31
C SER A 785 -15.17 -37.80 35.76
N LYS A 786 -16.29 -38.10 35.09
CA LYS A 786 -16.51 -39.31 34.29
C LYS A 786 -16.65 -38.92 32.80
N LYS A 787 -16.42 -39.90 31.94
CA LYS A 787 -16.62 -39.76 30.53
C LYS A 787 -18.01 -39.24 30.17
N GLY A 788 -18.05 -38.16 29.35
CA GLY A 788 -19.30 -37.57 28.86
C GLY A 788 -19.95 -36.56 29.80
N GLU A 789 -19.36 -36.31 30.97
CA GLU A 789 -19.88 -35.32 31.93
C GLU A 789 -19.53 -33.85 31.52
N THR A 790 -20.19 -32.92 32.19
CA THR A 790 -20.00 -31.48 32.03
C THR A 790 -19.19 -30.93 33.20
N LEU A 791 -18.30 -29.93 32.92
CA LEU A 791 -17.45 -29.30 33.92
C LEU A 791 -17.60 -27.78 33.86
N ILE A 792 -17.58 -27.13 35.01
CA ILE A 792 -17.39 -25.66 35.13
C ILE A 792 -15.98 -25.37 35.64
N ASP A 793 -15.29 -24.44 34.98
CA ASP A 793 -14.02 -23.89 35.43
C ASP A 793 -14.21 -22.45 35.83
N TYR A 794 -14.10 -22.17 37.12
CA TYR A 794 -14.37 -20.85 37.73
C TYR A 794 -13.31 -19.77 37.42
N ALA A 795 -12.12 -20.16 37.03
CA ALA A 795 -11.02 -19.28 36.71
C ALA A 795 -10.15 -19.91 35.61
N CYS A 796 -10.77 -20.07 34.44
CA CYS A 796 -10.19 -20.90 33.36
C CYS A 796 -8.90 -20.30 32.76
N GLY A 797 -8.62 -19.00 33.01
CA GLY A 797 -7.50 -18.31 32.41
C GLY A 797 -7.51 -18.47 30.90
N LYS A 798 -6.36 -18.73 30.34
CA LYS A 798 -6.22 -19.03 28.90
C LYS A 798 -6.52 -20.51 28.57
N ALA A 799 -7.40 -21.18 29.32
CA ALA A 799 -7.77 -22.61 29.20
C ALA A 799 -6.54 -23.54 29.17
N GLY A 800 -5.61 -23.35 30.11
CA GLY A 800 -4.40 -24.16 30.24
C GLY A 800 -4.69 -25.63 30.56
N ASP A 801 -5.85 -25.94 31.12
CA ASP A 801 -6.29 -27.25 31.51
C ASP A 801 -6.98 -28.03 30.38
N PHE A 802 -7.08 -27.49 29.18
CA PHE A 802 -7.73 -28.13 28.02
C PHE A 802 -7.23 -29.55 27.73
N PRO A 803 -5.92 -29.88 27.78
CA PRO A 803 -5.45 -31.25 27.62
C PRO A 803 -6.04 -32.21 28.65
N LYS A 804 -6.25 -31.75 29.88
CA LYS A 804 -6.80 -32.55 30.98
C LYS A 804 -8.31 -32.84 30.79
N TRP A 805 -9.04 -31.85 30.24
CA TRP A 805 -10.47 -32.02 29.89
C TRP A 805 -10.65 -32.99 28.73
N ILE A 806 -9.72 -33.00 27.76
CA ILE A 806 -9.71 -33.98 26.66
C ILE A 806 -9.43 -35.39 27.20
N ASP A 807 -8.42 -35.53 28.06
CA ASP A 807 -8.03 -36.83 28.63
C ASP A 807 -9.11 -37.40 29.56
N ALA A 808 -9.87 -36.55 30.24
CA ALA A 808 -11.03 -36.94 31.04
C ALA A 808 -12.27 -37.28 30.17
N GLN A 809 -12.20 -37.07 28.86
CA GLN A 809 -13.28 -37.31 27.90
C GLN A 809 -14.59 -36.58 28.25
N LEU A 810 -14.49 -35.34 28.71
CA LEU A 810 -15.64 -34.50 29.01
C LEU A 810 -16.46 -34.21 27.73
N SER A 811 -17.77 -34.01 27.86
CA SER A 811 -18.64 -33.61 26.76
C SER A 811 -18.68 -32.08 26.55
N PHE A 812 -18.70 -31.34 27.66
CA PHE A 812 -18.83 -29.90 27.66
C PHE A 812 -18.08 -29.28 28.84
N VAL A 813 -17.46 -28.11 28.58
CA VAL A 813 -16.81 -27.27 29.61
C VAL A 813 -17.33 -25.85 29.50
N PHE A 814 -17.74 -25.28 30.64
CA PHE A 814 -18.11 -23.90 30.79
C PHE A 814 -17.03 -23.16 31.58
N GLY A 815 -16.26 -22.32 30.93
CA GLY A 815 -15.17 -21.57 31.53
C GLY A 815 -15.57 -20.12 31.80
N ILE A 816 -15.17 -19.63 32.99
CA ILE A 816 -15.37 -18.26 33.41
C ILE A 816 -14.01 -17.65 33.73
N ASP A 817 -13.77 -16.41 33.33
CA ASP A 817 -12.57 -15.67 33.71
C ASP A 817 -12.89 -14.18 33.78
N LYS A 818 -12.27 -13.51 34.75
CA LYS A 818 -12.43 -12.07 34.96
C LYS A 818 -11.67 -11.29 33.90
N SER A 819 -10.52 -11.81 33.46
CA SER A 819 -9.70 -11.17 32.43
C SER A 819 -10.25 -11.45 31.03
N LYS A 820 -10.68 -10.40 30.36
CA LYS A 820 -11.16 -10.45 28.99
C LYS A 820 -10.05 -10.93 28.02
N ASP A 821 -8.78 -10.51 28.22
CA ASP A 821 -7.62 -10.96 27.40
C ASP A 821 -7.41 -12.47 27.54
N ASN A 822 -7.59 -13.04 28.73
CA ASN A 822 -7.48 -14.49 28.88
C ASN A 822 -8.45 -15.27 28.00
N LEU A 823 -9.61 -14.72 27.70
CA LEU A 823 -10.64 -15.36 26.89
C LEU A 823 -10.53 -15.02 25.40
N GLU A 824 -10.38 -13.72 25.08
CA GLU A 824 -10.53 -13.15 23.75
C GLU A 824 -9.21 -12.98 23.00
N ASN A 825 -8.06 -13.13 23.66
CA ASN A 825 -6.77 -13.00 22.99
C ASN A 825 -6.72 -13.87 21.73
N ARG A 826 -6.45 -13.23 20.60
CA ARG A 826 -6.54 -13.82 19.25
C ARG A 826 -5.58 -14.97 19.01
N ILE A 827 -4.45 -14.99 19.71
CA ILE A 827 -3.37 -15.97 19.50
C ILE A 827 -3.46 -17.09 20.54
N ASP A 828 -3.61 -16.75 21.83
CA ASP A 828 -3.45 -17.70 22.92
C ASP A 828 -4.55 -17.63 23.99
N GLY A 829 -5.61 -16.87 23.78
CA GLY A 829 -6.79 -16.86 24.65
C GLY A 829 -7.52 -18.20 24.65
N ALA A 830 -8.43 -18.39 25.62
CA ALA A 830 -9.16 -19.64 25.78
C ALA A 830 -9.92 -20.06 24.53
N CYS A 831 -10.63 -19.11 23.88
CA CYS A 831 -11.36 -19.37 22.64
C CYS A 831 -10.41 -19.71 21.48
N ALA A 832 -9.30 -18.97 21.31
CA ALA A 832 -8.31 -19.28 20.29
C ALA A 832 -7.65 -20.64 20.48
N ARG A 833 -7.36 -21.03 21.73
CA ARG A 833 -6.85 -22.38 22.05
C ARG A 833 -7.86 -23.46 21.73
N PHE A 834 -9.14 -23.26 22.05
CA PHE A 834 -10.19 -24.20 21.67
C PHE A 834 -10.22 -24.42 20.16
N LEU A 835 -10.20 -23.36 19.34
CA LEU A 835 -10.16 -23.46 17.90
C LEU A 835 -8.89 -24.18 17.39
N ASN A 836 -7.73 -23.93 18.01
CA ASN A 836 -6.47 -24.61 17.68
C ASN A 836 -6.53 -26.13 18.04
N TYR A 837 -7.11 -26.47 19.17
CA TYR A 837 -7.32 -27.89 19.53
C TYR A 837 -8.28 -28.57 18.54
N ARG A 838 -9.29 -27.86 18.06
CA ARG A 838 -10.23 -28.34 17.04
C ARG A 838 -9.51 -28.69 15.73
N LYS A 839 -8.54 -27.88 15.30
CA LYS A 839 -7.69 -28.15 14.12
C LYS A 839 -6.75 -29.34 14.31
N SER A 840 -6.32 -29.58 15.52
CA SER A 840 -5.29 -30.59 15.82
C SER A 840 -5.84 -31.94 16.30
N ARG A 841 -7.08 -32.01 16.81
CA ARG A 841 -7.69 -33.20 17.39
C ARG A 841 -9.14 -33.39 16.98
N LYS A 842 -9.50 -34.58 16.55
CA LYS A 842 -10.85 -34.94 16.08
C LYS A 842 -11.91 -34.91 17.18
N HIS A 843 -11.55 -35.39 18.39
CA HIS A 843 -12.46 -35.51 19.54
C HIS A 843 -11.96 -34.61 20.67
N ILE A 844 -12.65 -33.51 20.89
CA ILE A 844 -12.45 -32.60 22.01
C ILE A 844 -13.79 -32.24 22.66
N PRO A 845 -13.84 -31.95 23.98
CA PRO A 845 -15.06 -31.43 24.58
C PRO A 845 -15.43 -30.11 23.94
N TYR A 846 -16.71 -29.85 23.78
CA TYR A 846 -17.15 -28.50 23.43
C TYR A 846 -16.92 -27.58 24.63
N ALA A 847 -16.58 -26.32 24.36
CA ALA A 847 -16.36 -25.36 25.42
C ALA A 847 -16.97 -24.00 25.07
N LEU A 848 -17.56 -23.35 26.05
CA LEU A 848 -17.97 -21.94 26.00
C LEU A 848 -17.22 -21.19 27.10
N PHE A 849 -16.79 -19.99 26.76
CA PHE A 849 -16.05 -19.15 27.68
C PHE A 849 -16.74 -17.77 27.81
N VAL A 850 -16.94 -17.32 29.05
CA VAL A 850 -17.63 -16.07 29.36
C VAL A 850 -16.82 -15.20 30.32
N ASN A 851 -16.88 -13.87 30.11
CA ASN A 851 -16.23 -12.93 31.00
C ASN A 851 -17.06 -12.70 32.27
N GLY A 852 -16.50 -13.04 33.43
CA GLY A 852 -17.21 -12.98 34.71
C GLY A 852 -16.30 -13.08 35.93
N ASP A 853 -16.74 -12.54 37.04
CA ASP A 853 -16.12 -12.62 38.35
C ASP A 853 -16.77 -13.74 39.17
N SER A 854 -16.11 -14.89 39.23
CA SER A 854 -16.62 -16.08 39.91
C SER A 854 -16.70 -15.97 41.44
N SER A 855 -16.28 -14.86 42.04
CA SER A 855 -16.54 -14.55 43.45
C SER A 855 -18.01 -14.16 43.71
N LEU A 856 -18.77 -13.88 42.65
CA LEU A 856 -20.19 -13.57 42.66
C LEU A 856 -21.03 -14.77 42.17
N ASN A 857 -22.35 -14.63 42.29
CA ASN A 857 -23.25 -15.75 41.93
C ASN A 857 -23.38 -15.92 40.40
N ILE A 858 -22.88 -17.02 39.91
CA ILE A 858 -22.86 -17.36 38.50
C ILE A 858 -24.26 -17.62 37.96
N ARG A 859 -25.09 -18.41 38.70
CA ARG A 859 -26.38 -18.86 38.23
C ARG A 859 -27.38 -17.74 38.01
N ASN A 860 -27.41 -16.76 38.89
CA ASN A 860 -28.31 -15.60 38.74
C ASN A 860 -27.76 -14.54 37.77
N GLY A 861 -26.55 -14.73 37.23
CA GLY A 861 -25.90 -13.85 36.26
C GLY A 861 -25.16 -12.67 36.86
N SER A 862 -25.18 -12.45 38.21
CA SER A 862 -24.49 -11.34 38.87
C SER A 862 -22.95 -11.41 38.76
N ALA A 863 -22.41 -12.61 38.50
CA ALA A 863 -21.00 -12.81 38.22
C ALA A 863 -20.55 -12.27 36.85
N MET A 864 -21.44 -12.08 35.91
CA MET A 864 -21.12 -11.78 34.52
C MET A 864 -20.87 -10.29 34.32
N LEU A 865 -19.79 -9.94 33.63
CA LEU A 865 -19.34 -8.59 33.42
C LEU A 865 -19.94 -7.91 32.19
N ASN A 866 -20.71 -8.62 31.38
CA ASN A 866 -21.43 -8.05 30.24
C ASN A 866 -22.74 -8.80 29.94
N GLU A 867 -23.67 -8.13 29.27
CA GLU A 867 -25.02 -8.64 28.98
C GLU A 867 -25.00 -9.95 28.18
N LYS A 868 -24.07 -10.09 27.22
CA LYS A 868 -23.92 -11.30 26.41
C LYS A 868 -23.50 -12.50 27.28
N ALA A 869 -22.57 -12.28 28.21
CA ALA A 869 -22.16 -13.31 29.18
C ALA A 869 -23.32 -13.74 30.06
N VAL A 870 -24.16 -12.79 30.53
CA VAL A 870 -25.39 -13.10 31.28
C VAL A 870 -26.31 -14.01 30.47
N GLN A 871 -26.58 -13.67 29.21
CA GLN A 871 -27.49 -14.42 28.34
C GLN A 871 -26.95 -15.80 28.01
N ILE A 872 -25.65 -15.96 27.71
CA ILE A 872 -25.00 -17.24 27.47
C ILE A 872 -25.07 -18.11 28.72
N THR A 873 -24.79 -17.54 29.90
CA THR A 873 -24.85 -18.25 31.15
C THR A 873 -26.28 -18.81 31.42
N LYS A 874 -27.30 -17.95 31.26
CA LYS A 874 -28.70 -18.38 31.37
C LYS A 874 -29.04 -19.51 30.42
N ALA A 875 -28.61 -19.42 29.15
CA ALA A 875 -28.82 -20.45 28.15
C ALA A 875 -28.21 -21.80 28.55
N VAL A 876 -26.98 -21.78 29.09
CA VAL A 876 -26.29 -22.98 29.57
C VAL A 876 -27.06 -23.68 30.72
N PHE A 877 -27.70 -22.89 31.59
CA PHE A 877 -28.56 -23.42 32.67
C PHE A 877 -29.99 -23.68 32.21
N GLY A 878 -30.32 -23.62 30.92
CA GLY A 878 -31.64 -23.87 30.37
C GLY A 878 -32.67 -22.77 30.66
N GLU A 879 -32.18 -21.59 31.04
CA GLU A 879 -32.99 -20.41 31.34
C GLU A 879 -32.91 -19.40 30.19
N GLY A 880 -33.97 -18.65 29.93
CA GLY A 880 -33.98 -17.61 28.90
C GLY A 880 -34.99 -17.84 27.78
N THR A 881 -35.08 -16.93 26.84
CA THR A 881 -36.02 -16.99 25.72
C THR A 881 -35.62 -18.10 24.75
N LYS A 882 -36.61 -18.74 24.11
CA LYS A 882 -36.37 -19.78 23.09
C LYS A 882 -35.58 -19.27 21.86
N ASP A 883 -35.39 -18.00 21.74
CA ASP A 883 -34.62 -17.38 20.66
C ASP A 883 -33.11 -17.27 21.00
N VAL A 884 -32.54 -18.42 21.39
CA VAL A 884 -31.10 -18.56 21.66
C VAL A 884 -30.27 -18.46 20.35
N ALA A 885 -30.92 -18.54 19.20
CA ALA A 885 -30.27 -18.45 17.90
C ALA A 885 -29.57 -17.08 17.69
N SER A 886 -30.08 -16.02 18.32
CA SER A 886 -29.45 -14.69 18.32
C SER A 886 -28.10 -14.63 19.05
N LEU A 887 -27.84 -15.57 19.97
CA LEU A 887 -26.56 -15.67 20.70
C LEU A 887 -25.52 -16.50 19.94
N GLY A 888 -25.91 -17.19 18.88
CA GLY A 888 -25.10 -18.06 18.04
C GLY A 888 -25.46 -19.55 18.13
N ALA A 889 -25.20 -20.26 17.02
CA ALA A 889 -25.55 -21.67 16.89
C ALA A 889 -24.83 -22.59 17.91
N GLY A 890 -23.61 -22.25 18.31
CA GLY A 890 -22.82 -22.96 19.30
C GLY A 890 -23.44 -22.88 20.69
N VAL A 891 -23.89 -21.67 21.08
CA VAL A 891 -24.62 -21.48 22.35
C VAL A 891 -25.93 -22.24 22.35
N ALA A 892 -26.69 -22.19 21.26
CA ALA A 892 -27.94 -22.90 21.10
C ALA A 892 -27.78 -24.44 21.27
N ARG A 893 -26.72 -25.03 20.74
CA ARG A 893 -26.38 -26.45 20.92
C ARG A 893 -26.04 -26.81 22.35
N GLN A 894 -25.58 -25.85 23.16
CA GLN A 894 -25.23 -26.09 24.56
C GLN A 894 -26.35 -25.65 25.53
N PHE A 895 -27.55 -25.31 25.00
CA PHE A 895 -28.69 -24.94 25.82
C PHE A 895 -29.06 -26.06 26.81
N GLY A 896 -29.21 -25.71 28.07
CA GLY A 896 -29.59 -26.61 29.13
C GLY A 896 -28.55 -27.67 29.54
N LYS A 897 -27.30 -27.58 29.08
CA LYS A 897 -26.25 -28.54 29.39
C LYS A 897 -25.88 -28.58 30.87
N ALA A 898 -26.22 -27.59 31.64
CA ALA A 898 -25.97 -27.49 33.08
C ALA A 898 -27.26 -27.48 33.90
N VAL A 899 -28.38 -27.91 33.34
CA VAL A 899 -29.66 -27.98 34.08
C VAL A 899 -29.51 -28.87 35.31
N ASP A 900 -28.83 -30.02 35.14
CA ASP A 900 -28.58 -31.01 36.23
C ASP A 900 -27.32 -30.66 37.05
N GLY A 901 -26.73 -29.50 36.82
CA GLY A 901 -25.48 -29.04 37.45
C GLY A 901 -24.20 -29.38 36.68
N PHE A 902 -23.09 -28.99 37.25
CA PHE A 902 -21.74 -29.29 36.77
C PHE A 902 -20.97 -30.16 37.74
N ASN A 903 -20.04 -30.92 37.24
CA ASN A 903 -18.98 -31.49 38.09
C ASN A 903 -17.96 -30.36 38.39
N VAL A 904 -17.64 -30.19 39.65
CA VAL A 904 -16.80 -29.11 40.19
C VAL A 904 -15.40 -29.60 40.51
#